data_9a87df91077671c119a8121720bec1c2
#
_entry.id   9a87df91077671c119a8121720bec1c2
#
_cell.length_a   1.000
_cell.length_b   1.000
_cell.length_c   1.000
_cell.angle_alpha   90.00
_cell.angle_beta   90.00
_cell.angle_gamma   90.00
#
_symmetry.space_group_name_H-M   'P 1'
#
loop_
_entity.id
_entity.type
_entity.pdbx_description
1 polymer ?
#
loop_
_entity_poly.entity_id
_entity_poly.type
_entity_poly.pdbx_seq_one_letter_code
_entity_poly.pdbx_strand_id
1 'polypeptide(L)'
;MSDYKSTLNLPETGFPMRGDLAKREPGMLARWTDDDLYGIIRAAKKGKKTFILHDGPPYANGSIHIGHSVNKILKDIIVKSKGLAGYDSPYVPGWDCHGLPIELKVEQEFGKPGEKFTAAEFRAKCREYAATQVDGQRADFIRLGVLGDWSHPYLTMDFKTEANIIRALGKIIGNGHLHKGAKPVHWCVDCRSALAEAEVEYYDKTSPSIDVAFHAADQDAVKAKFGVSDVNGPISLVIWTTTPWTLPANRAISLAPDFDYALVQIDGQAVILAKDLVESVMQRIGAAEYTILGTVKGAELELLRFTHPFMGFDVPAILGDHVTLDAGTGAVHTAGGHGPDDYVISQKYGLEIANPVGPDGAYLAGTYPDLDGVNVFKANDKIVALLSEKGALLHVEKMQHSYPCCWRHKSPIIFRATPQWFVSMDKKGLRIQSLKEIDRIEQEGLAKEDLSGWIPAWGKARIESMVANRPDWCISRQRTWGVPMALFVHKDTEELHPRTTELMEAVAKYVEKDGIQAWWDLDPREILGDDADNYVKVPDTLDVWFDSGSTSYSVVDARPEFGGHSADMYLEGSDQHRGWFMSSLMISVAMKGKAPYRQVLTHGFTVDGQGRKMSKSIGNTVSPQDVMNKLGADILRLWVASTDYTGEMAVSDEILKRAADSYRRIRNTARFLLAN
;
A
#
# COMPACT_ATOMS: atom_id res chain seq x y z
N MET A 1 -58.37 2.81 50.94
CA MET A 1 -58.41 2.28 49.54
C MET A 1 -57.84 0.88 49.55
N SER A 2 -58.62 -0.10 49.17
CA SER A 2 -58.14 -1.50 49.07
C SER A 2 -57.03 -1.60 48.02
N ASP A 3 -55.92 -2.13 48.44
CA ASP A 3 -54.79 -2.35 47.50
C ASP A 3 -55.13 -3.59 46.63
N TYR A 4 -55.60 -3.37 45.40
CA TYR A 4 -55.96 -4.41 44.48
C TYR A 4 -54.71 -4.99 43.72
N LYS A 5 -53.49 -4.59 44.07
CA LYS A 5 -52.30 -5.11 43.45
C LYS A 5 -52.15 -6.62 43.57
N SER A 6 -52.58 -7.18 44.71
CA SER A 6 -52.52 -8.63 44.94
C SER A 6 -53.55 -9.44 44.14
N THR A 7 -54.49 -8.78 43.46
CA THR A 7 -55.51 -9.43 42.61
C THR A 7 -55.14 -9.41 41.12
N LEU A 8 -54.05 -8.73 40.76
CA LEU A 8 -53.55 -8.70 39.39
C LEU A 8 -52.80 -10.00 39.08
N ASN A 9 -53.29 -10.73 38.12
CA ASN A 9 -52.73 -12.01 37.72
C ASN A 9 -51.70 -11.82 36.56
N LEU A 10 -50.76 -10.93 36.78
CA LEU A 10 -49.71 -10.65 35.79
C LEU A 10 -48.52 -11.60 35.99
N PRO A 11 -47.96 -12.17 34.92
CA PRO A 11 -46.77 -12.96 35.03
C PRO A 11 -45.60 -12.18 35.61
N GLU A 12 -44.87 -12.80 36.52
CA GLU A 12 -43.58 -12.26 36.97
C GLU A 12 -42.50 -12.49 35.92
N THR A 13 -41.75 -11.44 35.60
CA THR A 13 -40.64 -11.54 34.68
C THR A 13 -39.33 -11.05 35.28
N GLY A 14 -38.28 -11.84 35.17
CA GLY A 14 -36.90 -11.41 35.48
C GLY A 14 -36.31 -10.42 34.48
N PHE A 15 -37.06 -10.04 33.43
CA PHE A 15 -36.59 -9.11 32.43
C PHE A 15 -36.47 -7.68 33.00
N PRO A 16 -35.28 -7.10 33.10
CA PRO A 16 -35.07 -5.86 33.86
C PRO A 16 -35.81 -4.67 33.28
N MET A 17 -36.27 -3.76 34.15
CA MET A 17 -36.98 -2.55 33.76
C MET A 17 -36.12 -1.63 32.86
N ARG A 18 -34.84 -1.44 33.20
CA ARG A 18 -33.92 -0.57 32.48
C ARG A 18 -32.97 -1.40 31.63
N GLY A 19 -32.60 -0.86 30.49
CA GLY A 19 -31.58 -1.45 29.62
C GLY A 19 -30.17 -1.46 30.24
N ASP A 20 -29.74 -0.29 30.69
CA ASP A 20 -28.41 -0.05 31.33
C ASP A 20 -27.26 -0.83 30.68
N LEU A 21 -27.23 -0.83 29.34
CA LEU A 21 -26.32 -1.67 28.54
C LEU A 21 -24.87 -1.48 28.95
N ALA A 22 -24.41 -0.24 29.05
CA ALA A 22 -23.02 0.06 29.41
C ALA A 22 -22.57 -0.62 30.73
N LYS A 23 -23.50 -0.80 31.69
CA LYS A 23 -23.22 -1.44 33.00
C LYS A 23 -23.45 -2.96 32.97
N ARG A 24 -24.38 -3.44 32.16
CA ARG A 24 -24.78 -4.87 32.15
C ARG A 24 -24.00 -5.72 31.21
N GLU A 25 -23.60 -5.17 30.05
CA GLU A 25 -22.87 -5.91 29.04
C GLU A 25 -21.54 -6.53 29.55
N PRO A 26 -20.71 -5.83 30.36
CA PRO A 26 -19.51 -6.45 30.92
C PRO A 26 -19.80 -7.74 31.70
N GLY A 27 -20.86 -7.78 32.49
CA GLY A 27 -21.25 -8.98 33.24
C GLY A 27 -21.82 -10.09 32.33
N MET A 28 -22.45 -9.72 31.20
CA MET A 28 -22.87 -10.69 30.19
C MET A 28 -21.68 -11.33 29.46
N LEU A 29 -20.69 -10.52 29.12
CA LEU A 29 -19.44 -11.00 28.49
C LEU A 29 -18.63 -11.90 29.43
N ALA A 30 -18.50 -11.52 30.72
CA ALA A 30 -17.86 -12.35 31.72
C ALA A 30 -18.52 -13.74 31.80
N ARG A 31 -19.87 -13.78 31.85
CA ARG A 31 -20.59 -15.05 31.82
C ARG A 31 -20.33 -15.88 30.55
N TRP A 32 -20.28 -15.22 29.35
CA TRP A 32 -19.96 -15.94 28.11
C TRP A 32 -18.56 -16.55 28.13
N THR A 33 -17.63 -15.87 28.79
CA THR A 33 -16.24 -16.38 28.97
C THR A 33 -16.20 -17.51 30.00
N ASP A 34 -16.86 -17.33 31.15
CA ASP A 34 -16.88 -18.32 32.24
C ASP A 34 -17.58 -19.64 31.79
N ASP A 35 -18.62 -19.51 31.01
CA ASP A 35 -19.39 -20.64 30.45
C ASP A 35 -18.72 -21.26 29.21
N ASP A 36 -17.62 -20.71 28.71
CA ASP A 36 -17.01 -21.08 27.41
C ASP A 36 -18.02 -21.15 26.29
N LEU A 37 -18.82 -20.10 26.11
CA LEU A 37 -19.90 -20.06 25.12
C LEU A 37 -19.40 -20.38 23.70
N TYR A 38 -18.22 -19.88 23.33
CA TYR A 38 -17.63 -20.16 22.03
C TYR A 38 -17.32 -21.67 21.85
N GLY A 39 -16.70 -22.29 22.83
CA GLY A 39 -16.42 -23.73 22.83
C GLY A 39 -17.70 -24.58 22.77
N ILE A 40 -18.75 -24.20 23.51
CA ILE A 40 -20.07 -24.87 23.45
C ILE A 40 -20.64 -24.80 22.04
N ILE A 41 -20.62 -23.64 21.39
CA ILE A 41 -21.09 -23.47 20.01
C ILE A 41 -20.27 -24.33 19.05
N ARG A 42 -18.96 -24.32 19.17
CA ARG A 42 -18.05 -25.14 18.34
C ARG A 42 -18.37 -26.64 18.47
N ALA A 43 -18.53 -27.10 19.71
CA ALA A 43 -18.88 -28.49 19.97
C ALA A 43 -20.25 -28.89 19.38
N ALA A 44 -21.25 -28.03 19.53
CA ALA A 44 -22.60 -28.24 18.98
C ALA A 44 -22.65 -28.25 17.45
N LYS A 45 -21.68 -27.60 16.78
CA LYS A 45 -21.60 -27.52 15.31
C LYS A 45 -20.62 -28.51 14.68
N LYS A 46 -19.92 -29.28 15.47
CA LYS A 46 -18.95 -30.28 14.99
C LYS A 46 -19.58 -31.22 13.96
N GLY A 47 -18.92 -31.36 12.80
CA GLY A 47 -19.38 -32.24 11.71
C GLY A 47 -20.49 -31.64 10.83
N LYS A 48 -20.90 -30.40 11.06
CA LYS A 48 -21.77 -29.65 10.13
C LYS A 48 -20.98 -29.14 8.95
N LYS A 49 -21.66 -28.68 7.87
CA LYS A 49 -21.03 -28.02 6.74
C LYS A 49 -20.30 -26.79 7.22
N THR A 50 -19.04 -26.66 6.84
CA THR A 50 -18.18 -25.54 7.26
C THR A 50 -18.48 -24.28 6.46
N PHE A 51 -18.42 -23.13 7.13
CA PHE A 51 -18.35 -21.80 6.51
C PHE A 51 -17.23 -21.01 7.17
N ILE A 52 -16.20 -20.69 6.42
CA ILE A 52 -15.01 -20.00 6.91
C ILE A 52 -15.04 -18.55 6.45
N LEU A 53 -15.25 -17.62 7.39
CA LEU A 53 -14.94 -16.22 7.23
C LEU A 53 -13.54 -16.01 7.81
N HIS A 54 -12.54 -15.85 6.94
CA HIS A 54 -11.17 -15.56 7.39
C HIS A 54 -11.05 -14.10 7.79
N ASP A 55 -10.52 -13.86 8.97
CA ASP A 55 -10.32 -12.51 9.48
C ASP A 55 -9.10 -11.84 8.85
N GLY A 56 -9.29 -10.72 8.15
CA GLY A 56 -8.18 -9.86 7.76
C GLY A 56 -7.58 -9.23 9.02
N PRO A 57 -6.25 -9.35 9.20
CA PRO A 57 -5.62 -8.96 10.45
C PRO A 57 -5.55 -7.42 10.58
N PRO A 58 -6.22 -6.79 11.56
CA PRO A 58 -5.96 -5.41 11.86
C PRO A 58 -4.52 -5.22 12.30
N TYR A 59 -3.98 -4.03 12.05
CA TYR A 59 -2.62 -3.71 12.40
C TYR A 59 -2.47 -3.49 13.90
N ALA A 60 -1.47 -4.12 14.52
CA ALA A 60 -1.21 -4.07 15.96
C ALA A 60 -0.58 -2.73 16.39
N ASN A 61 -1.28 -1.62 16.16
CA ASN A 61 -0.79 -0.28 16.50
C ASN A 61 -1.94 0.69 16.79
N GLY A 62 -2.04 1.13 18.02
CA GLY A 62 -3.04 2.08 18.51
C GLY A 62 -4.39 1.44 18.83
N SER A 63 -5.29 2.25 19.39
CA SER A 63 -6.64 1.84 19.76
C SER A 63 -7.52 1.63 18.52
N ILE A 64 -8.54 0.79 18.65
CA ILE A 64 -9.53 0.62 17.59
C ILE A 64 -10.30 1.93 17.33
N HIS A 65 -10.75 2.12 16.12
CA HIS A 65 -11.61 3.22 15.69
C HIS A 65 -12.96 2.68 15.18
N ILE A 66 -13.88 3.58 14.87
CA ILE A 66 -15.25 3.21 14.47
C ILE A 66 -15.31 2.30 13.25
N GLY A 67 -14.38 2.46 12.29
CA GLY A 67 -14.27 1.56 11.13
C GLY A 67 -13.91 0.12 11.51
N HIS A 68 -13.02 -0.08 12.48
CA HIS A 68 -12.74 -1.42 13.04
C HIS A 68 -14.00 -2.02 13.68
N SER A 69 -14.80 -1.18 14.36
CA SER A 69 -16.05 -1.66 14.98
C SER A 69 -17.06 -2.12 13.93
N VAL A 70 -17.25 -1.35 12.84
CA VAL A 70 -18.11 -1.77 11.72
C VAL A 70 -17.65 -3.10 11.16
N ASN A 71 -16.37 -3.21 10.84
CA ASN A 71 -15.77 -4.42 10.26
C ASN A 71 -16.00 -5.66 11.15
N LYS A 72 -15.63 -5.58 12.41
CA LYS A 72 -15.74 -6.72 13.33
C LYS A 72 -17.20 -7.05 13.68
N ILE A 73 -18.09 -6.07 13.77
CA ILE A 73 -19.52 -6.32 13.98
C ILE A 73 -20.15 -7.02 12.77
N LEU A 74 -19.85 -6.59 11.54
CA LEU A 74 -20.32 -7.26 10.33
C LEU A 74 -19.85 -8.71 10.26
N LYS A 75 -18.57 -8.97 10.53
CA LYS A 75 -18.01 -10.32 10.59
C LYS A 75 -18.74 -11.19 11.63
N ASP A 76 -18.94 -10.67 12.82
CA ASP A 76 -19.62 -11.37 13.91
C ASP A 76 -21.09 -11.69 13.56
N ILE A 77 -21.81 -10.75 12.93
CA ILE A 77 -23.20 -10.95 12.48
C ILE A 77 -23.24 -12.08 11.45
N ILE A 78 -22.32 -12.10 10.47
CA ILE A 78 -22.28 -13.14 9.44
C ILE A 78 -21.95 -14.51 10.05
N VAL A 79 -20.93 -14.59 10.89
CA VAL A 79 -20.53 -15.84 11.56
C VAL A 79 -21.68 -16.40 12.40
N LYS A 80 -22.34 -15.56 13.20
CA LYS A 80 -23.51 -15.94 14.02
C LYS A 80 -24.69 -16.36 13.13
N SER A 81 -24.96 -15.61 12.06
CA SER A 81 -26.04 -15.93 11.10
C SER A 81 -25.81 -17.29 10.43
N LYS A 82 -24.60 -17.57 9.96
CA LYS A 82 -24.23 -18.85 9.38
C LYS A 82 -24.34 -19.99 10.41
N GLY A 83 -23.90 -19.75 11.63
CA GLY A 83 -24.08 -20.67 12.74
C GLY A 83 -25.55 -20.99 13.01
N LEU A 84 -26.43 -19.99 13.04
CA LEU A 84 -27.87 -20.17 13.20
C LEU A 84 -28.50 -20.91 12.01
N ALA A 85 -27.98 -20.69 10.80
CA ALA A 85 -28.39 -21.41 9.59
C ALA A 85 -27.85 -22.87 9.51
N GLY A 86 -27.18 -23.35 10.56
CA GLY A 86 -26.75 -24.76 10.67
C GLY A 86 -25.33 -25.05 10.22
N TYR A 87 -24.53 -24.03 9.87
CA TYR A 87 -23.13 -24.22 9.52
C TYR A 87 -22.24 -24.32 10.76
N ASP A 88 -21.09 -24.97 10.59
CA ASP A 88 -19.95 -24.88 11.46
C ASP A 88 -19.09 -23.69 10.97
N SER A 89 -19.13 -22.57 11.69
CA SER A 89 -18.48 -21.33 11.30
C SER A 89 -17.45 -20.91 12.35
N PRO A 90 -16.20 -21.45 12.28
CA PRO A 90 -15.13 -21.03 13.16
C PRO A 90 -14.72 -19.59 12.86
N TYR A 91 -14.45 -18.82 13.92
CA TYR A 91 -13.90 -17.49 13.80
C TYR A 91 -12.62 -17.36 14.62
N VAL A 92 -11.51 -17.23 13.93
CA VAL A 92 -10.17 -17.04 14.53
C VAL A 92 -9.71 -15.63 14.23
N PRO A 93 -9.70 -14.74 15.24
CA PRO A 93 -9.22 -13.37 15.04
C PRO A 93 -7.72 -13.35 14.80
N GLY A 94 -7.24 -12.33 14.09
CA GLY A 94 -5.82 -12.17 13.80
C GLY A 94 -5.31 -10.75 13.89
N TRP A 95 -3.98 -10.59 13.93
CA TRP A 95 -3.29 -9.29 13.90
C TRP A 95 -2.07 -9.32 13.02
N ASP A 96 -1.85 -8.19 12.32
CA ASP A 96 -0.63 -7.90 11.59
C ASP A 96 0.34 -7.13 12.50
N CYS A 97 1.54 -7.69 12.73
CA CYS A 97 2.42 -7.31 13.83
C CYS A 97 3.80 -6.81 13.41
N HIS A 98 4.10 -6.71 12.09
CA HIS A 98 5.42 -6.27 11.61
C HIS A 98 5.36 -4.89 10.91
N GLY A 99 6.53 -4.35 10.59
CA GLY A 99 6.72 -3.22 9.70
C GLY A 99 6.83 -1.85 10.34
N LEU A 100 6.91 -0.86 9.48
CA LEU A 100 7.24 0.52 9.82
C LEU A 100 6.40 1.17 10.93
N PRO A 101 5.07 1.01 11.01
CA PRO A 101 4.32 1.74 12.02
C PRO A 101 4.66 1.36 13.46
N ILE A 102 5.06 0.11 13.67
CA ILE A 102 5.54 -0.39 14.97
C ILE A 102 6.97 0.09 15.22
N GLU A 103 7.88 -0.09 14.23
CA GLU A 103 9.25 0.43 14.32
C GLU A 103 9.27 1.90 14.71
N LEU A 104 8.50 2.73 14.01
CA LEU A 104 8.47 4.17 14.24
C LEU A 104 8.04 4.54 15.66
N LYS A 105 7.08 3.80 16.22
CA LYS A 105 6.65 4.01 17.62
C LYS A 105 7.74 3.64 18.61
N VAL A 106 8.39 2.52 18.38
CA VAL A 106 9.52 2.06 19.22
C VAL A 106 10.72 3.00 19.07
N GLU A 107 11.02 3.49 17.85
CA GLU A 107 12.06 4.49 17.64
C GLU A 107 11.76 5.81 18.35
N GLN A 108 10.52 6.28 18.33
CA GLN A 108 10.11 7.50 19.04
C GLN A 108 10.28 7.39 20.55
N GLU A 109 10.07 6.20 21.11
CA GLU A 109 10.14 5.97 22.54
C GLU A 109 11.56 5.62 23.03
N PHE A 110 12.30 4.82 22.27
CA PHE A 110 13.56 4.25 22.70
C PHE A 110 14.79 4.72 21.91
N GLY A 111 14.61 5.35 20.73
CA GLY A 111 15.68 5.72 19.80
C GLY A 111 15.91 4.67 18.70
N LYS A 112 16.75 5.02 17.73
CA LYS A 112 17.01 4.17 16.56
C LYS A 112 17.87 2.95 16.91
N PRO A 113 17.67 1.82 16.17
CA PRO A 113 18.53 0.66 16.30
C PRO A 113 19.98 1.04 15.91
N GLY A 114 20.96 0.50 16.66
CA GLY A 114 22.38 0.79 16.47
C GLY A 114 22.91 2.02 17.23
N GLU A 115 22.05 2.86 17.83
CA GLU A 115 22.47 3.99 18.66
C GLU A 115 22.57 3.63 20.14
N LYS A 116 21.45 3.19 20.74
CA LYS A 116 21.36 2.81 22.17
C LYS A 116 21.09 1.33 22.37
N PHE A 117 20.53 0.67 21.36
CA PHE A 117 20.12 -0.73 21.37
C PHE A 117 20.69 -1.44 20.16
N THR A 118 21.05 -2.71 20.35
CA THR A 118 21.34 -3.61 19.23
C THR A 118 20.08 -3.83 18.39
N ALA A 119 20.23 -4.26 17.14
CA ALA A 119 19.09 -4.61 16.29
C ALA A 119 18.24 -5.76 16.90
N ALA A 120 18.85 -6.69 17.63
CA ALA A 120 18.15 -7.76 18.34
C ALA A 120 17.27 -7.23 19.47
N GLU A 121 17.81 -6.35 20.32
CA GLU A 121 17.05 -5.70 21.40
C GLU A 121 15.92 -4.84 20.83
N PHE A 122 16.17 -4.15 19.72
CA PHE A 122 15.15 -3.35 19.05
C PHE A 122 13.99 -4.22 18.52
N ARG A 123 14.29 -5.37 17.88
CA ARG A 123 13.27 -6.35 17.46
C ARG A 123 12.45 -6.89 18.63
N ALA A 124 13.10 -7.19 19.75
CA ALA A 124 12.41 -7.62 20.97
C ALA A 124 11.42 -6.56 21.47
N LYS A 125 11.82 -5.28 21.49
CA LYS A 125 10.94 -4.16 21.87
C LYS A 125 9.77 -3.97 20.91
N CYS A 126 9.98 -4.15 19.60
CA CYS A 126 8.89 -4.11 18.61
C CYS A 126 7.86 -5.22 18.85
N ARG A 127 8.32 -6.44 19.16
CA ARG A 127 7.45 -7.57 19.49
C ARG A 127 6.65 -7.31 20.76
N GLU A 128 7.29 -6.80 21.82
CA GLU A 128 6.63 -6.44 23.09
C GLU A 128 5.57 -5.34 22.87
N TYR A 129 5.92 -4.30 22.13
CA TYR A 129 4.98 -3.23 21.77
C TYR A 129 3.77 -3.78 21.01
N ALA A 130 3.99 -4.58 19.96
CA ALA A 130 2.92 -5.20 19.21
C ALA A 130 2.01 -6.08 20.07
N ALA A 131 2.57 -6.89 20.96
CA ALA A 131 1.81 -7.72 21.91
C ALA A 131 0.90 -6.87 22.80
N THR A 132 1.40 -5.76 23.33
CA THR A 132 0.61 -4.82 24.15
C THR A 132 -0.56 -4.22 23.34
N GLN A 133 -0.35 -3.88 22.07
CA GLN A 133 -1.41 -3.36 21.22
C GLN A 133 -2.46 -4.42 20.90
N VAL A 134 -2.05 -5.65 20.63
CA VAL A 134 -2.93 -6.82 20.46
C VAL A 134 -3.86 -7.00 21.65
N ASP A 135 -3.30 -6.98 22.87
CA ASP A 135 -4.09 -7.15 24.09
C ASP A 135 -5.14 -6.05 24.29
N GLY A 136 -4.75 -4.80 24.03
CA GLY A 136 -5.69 -3.67 24.09
C GLY A 136 -6.82 -3.76 23.07
N GLN A 137 -6.49 -4.05 21.81
CA GLN A 137 -7.48 -4.20 20.74
C GLN A 137 -8.37 -5.44 20.96
N ARG A 138 -7.81 -6.55 21.46
CA ARG A 138 -8.56 -7.76 21.84
C ARG A 138 -9.63 -7.42 22.88
N ALA A 139 -9.27 -6.71 23.93
CA ALA A 139 -10.22 -6.29 24.96
C ALA A 139 -11.36 -5.46 24.39
N ASP A 140 -11.05 -4.52 23.49
CA ASP A 140 -12.06 -3.70 22.82
C ASP A 140 -12.99 -4.52 21.91
N PHE A 141 -12.48 -5.48 21.13
CA PHE A 141 -13.28 -6.36 20.28
C PHE A 141 -14.17 -7.31 21.08
N ILE A 142 -13.67 -7.85 22.20
CA ILE A 142 -14.49 -8.63 23.14
C ILE A 142 -15.59 -7.72 23.71
N ARG A 143 -15.27 -6.48 24.08
CA ARG A 143 -16.23 -5.52 24.60
C ARG A 143 -17.35 -5.17 23.58
N LEU A 144 -17.06 -5.22 22.29
CA LEU A 144 -18.06 -5.09 21.21
C LEU A 144 -19.02 -6.30 21.13
N GLY A 145 -18.77 -7.37 21.87
CA GLY A 145 -19.59 -8.60 21.84
C GLY A 145 -19.27 -9.51 20.64
N VAL A 146 -18.10 -9.36 20.04
CA VAL A 146 -17.61 -10.24 18.98
C VAL A 146 -17.22 -11.58 19.58
N LEU A 147 -17.77 -12.66 19.05
CA LEU A 147 -17.55 -14.02 19.53
C LEU A 147 -16.57 -14.75 18.63
N GLY A 148 -15.51 -15.29 19.18
CA GLY A 148 -14.44 -15.97 18.44
C GLY A 148 -13.44 -16.65 19.37
N ASP A 149 -12.43 -17.31 18.79
CA ASP A 149 -11.34 -17.93 19.53
C ASP A 149 -10.31 -16.88 19.99
N TRP A 150 -10.67 -16.10 20.98
CA TRP A 150 -9.81 -15.05 21.53
C TRP A 150 -8.60 -15.59 22.30
N SER A 151 -8.66 -16.85 22.70
CA SER A 151 -7.57 -17.52 23.43
C SER A 151 -6.44 -17.96 22.51
N HIS A 152 -6.76 -18.27 21.23
CA HIS A 152 -5.80 -18.76 20.25
C HIS A 152 -5.90 -17.95 18.95
N PRO A 153 -5.74 -16.63 18.99
CA PRO A 153 -5.72 -15.81 17.78
C PRO A 153 -4.52 -16.21 16.90
N TYR A 154 -4.45 -15.71 15.68
CA TYR A 154 -3.22 -15.76 14.93
C TYR A 154 -2.52 -14.38 14.94
N LEU A 155 -1.21 -14.40 15.07
CA LEU A 155 -0.38 -13.20 14.97
C LEU A 155 0.63 -13.42 13.85
N THR A 156 0.85 -12.44 12.99
CA THR A 156 1.90 -12.57 11.96
C THR A 156 3.28 -12.73 12.57
N MET A 157 3.46 -12.29 13.84
CA MET A 157 4.68 -12.44 14.61
C MET A 157 4.77 -13.75 15.44
N ASP A 158 3.80 -14.65 15.36
CA ASP A 158 3.97 -15.99 15.96
C ASP A 158 5.06 -16.74 15.19
N PHE A 159 5.97 -17.39 15.88
CA PHE A 159 7.15 -18.03 15.28
C PHE A 159 6.78 -19.01 14.16
N LYS A 160 5.71 -19.76 14.35
CA LYS A 160 5.18 -20.65 13.32
C LYS A 160 4.63 -19.89 12.11
N THR A 161 3.99 -18.75 12.34
CA THR A 161 3.48 -17.90 11.27
C THR A 161 4.62 -17.24 10.51
N GLU A 162 5.62 -16.69 11.20
CA GLU A 162 6.85 -16.14 10.60
C GLU A 162 7.54 -17.20 9.70
N ALA A 163 7.69 -18.43 10.20
CA ALA A 163 8.24 -19.53 9.43
C ALA A 163 7.40 -19.88 8.18
N ASN A 164 6.09 -19.87 8.30
CA ASN A 164 5.20 -20.13 7.17
C ASN A 164 5.17 -19.00 6.15
N ILE A 165 5.39 -17.75 6.55
CA ILE A 165 5.60 -16.62 5.62
C ILE A 165 6.85 -16.85 4.78
N ILE A 166 7.97 -17.30 5.39
CA ILE A 166 9.19 -17.67 4.66
C ILE A 166 8.91 -18.84 3.70
N ARG A 167 8.18 -19.86 4.12
CA ARG A 167 7.77 -20.99 3.27
C ARG A 167 6.89 -20.55 2.10
N ALA A 168 6.00 -19.57 2.31
CA ALA A 168 5.18 -19.00 1.25
C ALA A 168 6.06 -18.34 0.17
N LEU A 169 7.05 -17.55 0.57
CA LEU A 169 8.02 -16.97 -0.36
C LEU A 169 8.80 -18.07 -1.09
N GLY A 170 9.25 -19.11 -0.38
CA GLY A 170 9.94 -20.26 -0.99
C GLY A 170 9.13 -20.93 -2.10
N LYS A 171 7.81 -21.08 -1.94
CA LYS A 171 6.92 -21.62 -2.98
C LYS A 171 6.81 -20.68 -4.18
N ILE A 172 6.69 -19.37 -3.95
CA ILE A 172 6.64 -18.35 -5.02
C ILE A 172 7.94 -18.39 -5.85
N ILE A 173 9.09 -18.54 -5.17
CA ILE A 173 10.40 -18.69 -5.82
C ILE A 173 10.47 -19.98 -6.62
N GLY A 174 10.04 -21.10 -6.03
CA GLY A 174 10.00 -22.40 -6.71
C GLY A 174 9.16 -22.38 -7.99
N ASN A 175 8.10 -21.58 -8.03
CA ASN A 175 7.26 -21.35 -9.21
C ASN A 175 7.85 -20.31 -10.19
N GLY A 176 8.99 -19.70 -9.88
CA GLY A 176 9.73 -18.80 -10.75
C GLY A 176 9.18 -17.38 -10.86
N HIS A 177 8.39 -16.92 -9.89
CA HIS A 177 7.82 -15.58 -9.92
C HIS A 177 8.76 -14.49 -9.39
N LEU A 178 9.79 -14.83 -8.60
CA LEU A 178 10.73 -13.86 -8.04
C LEU A 178 11.81 -13.46 -9.04
N HIS A 179 12.17 -12.19 -9.04
CA HIS A 179 13.39 -11.70 -9.71
C HIS A 179 13.98 -10.51 -8.96
N LYS A 180 15.29 -10.30 -9.15
CA LYS A 180 16.01 -9.11 -8.70
C LYS A 180 16.09 -8.09 -9.84
N GLY A 181 15.96 -6.81 -9.56
CA GLY A 181 16.09 -5.76 -10.56
C GLY A 181 16.34 -4.39 -9.93
N ALA A 182 17.02 -3.51 -10.65
CA ALA A 182 17.23 -2.13 -10.28
C ALA A 182 16.24 -1.26 -11.07
N LYS A 183 15.00 -1.16 -10.57
CA LYS A 183 13.93 -0.35 -11.17
C LYS A 183 13.63 0.84 -10.26
N PRO A 184 13.11 1.97 -10.80
CA PRO A 184 12.58 3.04 -9.96
C PRO A 184 11.43 2.52 -9.08
N VAL A 185 11.60 2.64 -7.77
CA VAL A 185 10.57 2.30 -6.78
C VAL A 185 10.22 3.55 -5.99
N HIS A 186 9.02 3.59 -5.43
CA HIS A 186 8.69 4.60 -4.43
C HIS A 186 9.66 4.47 -3.26
N TRP A 187 10.35 5.55 -2.93
CA TRP A 187 11.38 5.58 -1.92
C TRP A 187 11.13 6.70 -0.92
N CYS A 188 11.00 6.35 0.35
CA CYS A 188 10.93 7.31 1.42
C CYS A 188 12.31 7.59 1.98
N VAL A 189 12.78 8.83 1.88
CA VAL A 189 14.11 9.24 2.36
C VAL A 189 14.23 9.24 3.88
N ASP A 190 13.13 9.47 4.59
CA ASP A 190 13.09 9.40 6.06
C ASP A 190 13.14 7.97 6.55
N CYS A 191 12.41 7.07 5.89
CA CYS A 191 12.45 5.64 6.14
C CYS A 191 13.74 4.99 5.66
N ARG A 192 14.40 5.54 4.65
CA ARG A 192 15.49 4.92 3.88
C ARG A 192 15.13 3.54 3.34
N SER A 193 13.92 3.42 2.82
CA SER A 193 13.37 2.15 2.35
C SER A 193 12.38 2.34 1.20
N ALA A 194 12.25 1.30 0.39
CA ALA A 194 11.20 1.18 -0.60
C ALA A 194 9.81 1.15 0.05
N LEU A 195 8.80 1.64 -0.68
CA LEU A 195 7.39 1.60 -0.30
C LEU A 195 6.59 0.83 -1.35
N ALA A 196 5.53 0.15 -0.90
CA ALA A 196 4.50 -0.35 -1.80
C ALA A 196 3.58 0.80 -2.26
N GLU A 197 2.86 0.62 -3.37
CA GLU A 197 1.86 1.59 -3.86
C GLU A 197 0.79 1.91 -2.80
N ALA A 198 0.38 0.92 -2.00
CA ALA A 198 -0.59 1.08 -0.92
C ALA A 198 -0.05 1.91 0.27
N GLU A 199 1.26 2.17 0.31
CA GLU A 199 1.93 2.97 1.34
C GLU A 199 2.19 4.42 0.90
N VAL A 200 1.65 4.82 -0.26
CA VAL A 200 1.77 6.17 -0.82
C VAL A 200 0.43 6.89 -0.72
N GLU A 201 0.47 8.08 -0.17
CA GLU A 201 -0.65 9.03 -0.11
C GLU A 201 -0.30 10.29 -0.90
N TYR A 202 -1.30 11.02 -1.36
CA TYR A 202 -1.09 12.22 -2.16
C TYR A 202 -1.55 13.44 -1.40
N TYR A 203 -0.69 14.48 -1.38
CA TYR A 203 -0.98 15.76 -0.75
C TYR A 203 -0.58 16.89 -1.67
N ASP A 204 -1.31 18.00 -1.59
CA ASP A 204 -0.96 19.21 -2.32
C ASP A 204 0.37 19.79 -1.84
N LYS A 205 1.27 20.02 -2.77
CA LYS A 205 2.59 20.60 -2.53
C LYS A 205 2.88 21.69 -3.54
N THR A 206 3.53 22.72 -3.09
CA THR A 206 4.08 23.76 -3.97
C THR A 206 5.52 23.40 -4.35
N SER A 207 5.79 23.28 -5.64
CA SER A 207 7.12 22.99 -6.19
C SER A 207 7.53 24.08 -7.20
N PRO A 208 8.84 24.29 -7.45
CA PRO A 208 9.27 25.10 -8.57
C PRO A 208 8.92 24.37 -9.88
N SER A 209 8.37 25.11 -10.82
CA SER A 209 8.12 24.71 -12.21
C SER A 209 9.08 25.50 -13.08
N ILE A 210 9.89 24.84 -13.91
CA ILE A 210 10.94 25.48 -14.69
C ILE A 210 10.93 25.06 -16.15
N ASP A 211 11.24 26.03 -17.02
CA ASP A 211 11.52 25.80 -18.44
C ASP A 211 13.03 25.92 -18.65
N VAL A 212 13.64 24.88 -19.22
CA VAL A 212 15.11 24.74 -19.33
C VAL A 212 15.52 24.51 -20.78
N ALA A 213 16.47 25.31 -21.27
CA ALA A 213 17.05 25.23 -22.59
C ALA A 213 18.23 24.26 -22.62
N PHE A 214 18.15 23.22 -23.46
CA PHE A 214 19.26 22.34 -23.80
C PHE A 214 19.80 22.74 -25.18
N HIS A 215 21.00 23.31 -25.23
CA HIS A 215 21.57 23.79 -26.47
C HIS A 215 21.87 22.67 -27.45
N ALA A 216 21.57 22.85 -28.73
CA ALA A 216 21.92 21.91 -29.77
C ALA A 216 23.46 21.76 -29.86
N ALA A 217 23.94 20.51 -29.73
CA ALA A 217 25.36 20.20 -29.88
C ALA A 217 25.85 20.42 -31.33
N ASP A 218 24.96 20.21 -32.31
CA ASP A 218 25.18 20.51 -33.71
C ASP A 218 24.00 21.32 -34.25
N GLN A 219 24.17 22.64 -34.33
CA GLN A 219 23.14 23.54 -34.79
C GLN A 219 22.85 23.42 -36.28
N ASP A 220 23.85 23.05 -37.09
CA ASP A 220 23.66 22.91 -38.54
C ASP A 220 22.84 21.65 -38.86
N ALA A 221 23.03 20.58 -38.11
CA ALA A 221 22.17 19.41 -38.18
C ALA A 221 20.70 19.73 -37.87
N VAL A 222 20.46 20.56 -36.83
CA VAL A 222 19.10 21.03 -36.48
C VAL A 222 18.51 21.90 -37.58
N LYS A 223 19.25 22.90 -38.06
CA LYS A 223 18.82 23.78 -39.16
C LYS A 223 18.42 22.96 -40.41
N ALA A 224 19.23 21.96 -40.77
CA ALA A 224 18.98 21.08 -41.90
C ALA A 224 17.63 20.32 -41.75
N LYS A 225 17.32 19.83 -40.52
CA LYS A 225 16.06 19.17 -40.24
C LYS A 225 14.85 20.08 -40.45
N PHE A 226 14.94 21.33 -39.98
CA PHE A 226 13.86 22.33 -40.10
C PHE A 226 13.84 23.02 -41.50
N GLY A 227 14.82 22.75 -42.34
CA GLY A 227 14.90 23.38 -43.68
C GLY A 227 15.18 24.89 -43.62
N VAL A 228 15.90 25.36 -42.59
CA VAL A 228 16.21 26.77 -42.35
C VAL A 228 17.69 27.03 -42.49
N SER A 229 18.07 28.20 -43.04
CA SER A 229 19.49 28.62 -43.16
C SER A 229 19.90 29.64 -42.08
N ASP A 230 19.00 30.57 -41.80
CA ASP A 230 19.28 31.70 -40.91
C ASP A 230 18.53 31.59 -39.60
N VAL A 231 19.30 31.52 -38.51
CA VAL A 231 18.81 31.49 -37.12
C VAL A 231 19.64 32.47 -36.35
N ASN A 232 19.02 33.38 -35.59
CA ASN A 232 19.72 34.32 -34.76
C ASN A 232 20.00 33.77 -33.37
N GLY A 233 21.26 33.48 -33.05
CA GLY A 233 21.71 32.96 -31.78
C GLY A 233 21.64 31.41 -31.63
N PRO A 234 21.82 30.90 -30.43
CA PRO A 234 21.85 29.46 -30.19
C PRO A 234 20.46 28.81 -30.38
N ILE A 235 20.46 27.57 -30.83
CA ILE A 235 19.25 26.76 -30.95
C ILE A 235 19.18 25.83 -29.73
N SER A 236 18.04 25.74 -29.08
CA SER A 236 17.84 24.92 -27.89
C SER A 236 16.53 24.12 -27.96
N LEU A 237 16.54 22.90 -27.47
CA LEU A 237 15.33 22.15 -27.15
C LEU A 237 14.90 22.49 -25.73
N VAL A 238 13.66 22.91 -25.55
CA VAL A 238 13.15 23.37 -24.24
C VAL A 238 12.37 22.26 -23.56
N ILE A 239 12.79 21.89 -22.35
CA ILE A 239 12.06 20.97 -21.47
C ILE A 239 11.36 21.73 -20.36
N TRP A 240 10.34 21.10 -19.80
CA TRP A 240 9.64 21.60 -18.62
C TRP A 240 9.64 20.54 -17.51
N THR A 241 9.87 20.97 -16.25
CA THR A 241 9.83 20.06 -15.11
C THR A 241 9.40 20.74 -13.81
N THR A 242 8.73 20.01 -12.94
CA THR A 242 8.44 20.39 -11.53
C THR A 242 9.41 19.76 -10.53
N THR A 243 10.36 18.96 -11.01
CA THR A 243 11.36 18.26 -10.20
C THR A 243 12.79 18.58 -10.67
N PRO A 244 13.27 19.82 -10.53
CA PRO A 244 14.62 20.22 -10.96
C PRO A 244 15.72 19.29 -10.44
N TRP A 245 15.53 18.73 -9.25
CA TRP A 245 16.48 17.83 -8.62
C TRP A 245 16.77 16.53 -9.42
N THR A 246 15.97 16.19 -10.43
CA THR A 246 16.25 15.02 -11.28
C THR A 246 17.18 15.32 -12.45
N LEU A 247 17.46 16.60 -12.75
CA LEU A 247 18.33 17.00 -13.86
C LEU A 247 19.74 16.39 -13.83
N PRO A 248 20.44 16.24 -12.70
CA PRO A 248 21.75 15.58 -12.68
C PRO A 248 21.72 14.13 -13.20
N ALA A 249 20.55 13.46 -13.14
CA ALA A 249 20.35 12.11 -13.65
C ALA A 249 19.83 12.06 -15.10
N ASN A 250 19.63 13.19 -15.74
CA ASN A 250 19.16 13.26 -17.13
C ASN A 250 20.12 12.52 -18.09
N ARG A 251 19.54 11.71 -19.02
CA ARG A 251 20.30 11.01 -20.05
C ARG A 251 19.70 11.12 -21.45
N ALA A 252 18.51 11.74 -21.56
CA ALA A 252 17.85 11.98 -22.84
C ALA A 252 16.76 13.07 -22.71
N ILE A 253 16.20 13.46 -23.85
CA ILE A 253 14.98 14.26 -23.93
C ILE A 253 13.97 13.50 -24.80
N SER A 254 12.82 13.13 -24.21
CA SER A 254 11.77 12.38 -24.91
C SER A 254 10.84 13.31 -25.69
N LEU A 255 10.57 12.96 -26.93
CA LEU A 255 9.64 13.61 -27.84
C LEU A 255 8.56 12.62 -28.30
N ALA A 256 7.36 13.10 -28.61
CA ALA A 256 6.36 12.27 -29.26
C ALA A 256 6.65 12.17 -30.78
N PRO A 257 6.66 10.97 -31.38
CA PRO A 257 7.00 10.80 -32.79
C PRO A 257 6.08 11.54 -33.74
N ASP A 258 4.79 11.59 -33.43
CA ASP A 258 3.73 12.10 -34.30
C ASP A 258 3.39 13.58 -34.08
N PHE A 259 3.95 14.22 -33.03
CA PHE A 259 3.71 15.64 -32.78
C PHE A 259 4.52 16.51 -33.73
N ASP A 260 3.97 17.68 -34.06
CA ASP A 260 4.68 18.74 -34.78
C ASP A 260 5.50 19.56 -33.79
N TYR A 261 6.83 19.67 -34.03
CA TYR A 261 7.72 20.52 -33.26
C TYR A 261 8.11 21.74 -34.10
N ALA A 262 7.98 22.91 -33.51
CA ALA A 262 8.31 24.19 -34.12
C ALA A 262 9.68 24.66 -33.66
N LEU A 263 10.47 25.18 -34.60
CA LEU A 263 11.64 26.00 -34.32
C LEU A 263 11.17 27.46 -34.29
N VAL A 264 11.25 28.06 -33.11
CA VAL A 264 10.70 29.38 -32.82
C VAL A 264 11.83 30.34 -32.52
N GLN A 265 11.97 31.39 -33.35
CA GLN A 265 12.90 32.48 -33.09
C GLN A 265 12.31 33.45 -32.05
N ILE A 266 13.06 33.70 -30.98
CA ILE A 266 12.79 34.75 -30.02
C ILE A 266 14.01 35.69 -29.94
N ASP A 267 13.98 36.70 -29.09
CA ASP A 267 15.13 37.63 -28.98
C ASP A 267 16.40 36.88 -28.63
N GLY A 268 17.41 36.96 -29.50
CA GLY A 268 18.76 36.45 -29.31
C GLY A 268 18.93 34.92 -29.30
N GLN A 269 17.88 34.12 -29.52
CA GLN A 269 17.96 32.65 -29.57
C GLN A 269 16.78 32.01 -30.32
N ALA A 270 16.93 30.76 -30.70
CA ALA A 270 15.82 29.97 -31.22
C ALA A 270 15.52 28.76 -30.32
N VAL A 271 14.26 28.44 -30.13
CA VAL A 271 13.81 27.34 -29.26
C VAL A 271 12.94 26.34 -30.01
N ILE A 272 13.12 25.05 -29.67
CA ILE A 272 12.33 23.94 -30.21
C ILE A 272 11.35 23.49 -29.14
N LEU A 273 10.06 23.42 -29.48
CA LEU A 273 8.99 22.89 -28.62
C LEU A 273 7.82 22.41 -29.47
N ALA A 274 6.89 21.69 -28.88
CA ALA A 274 5.68 21.25 -29.58
C ALA A 274 4.90 22.45 -30.12
N LYS A 275 4.51 22.39 -31.41
CA LYS A 275 3.86 23.49 -32.11
C LYS A 275 2.58 23.97 -31.43
N ASP A 276 1.78 23.03 -30.92
CA ASP A 276 0.50 23.32 -30.26
C ASP A 276 0.66 24.05 -28.91
N LEU A 277 1.87 24.00 -28.32
CA LEU A 277 2.21 24.66 -27.06
C LEU A 277 2.97 25.99 -27.23
N VAL A 278 3.29 26.39 -28.45
CA VAL A 278 4.08 27.61 -28.73
C VAL A 278 3.50 28.85 -28.04
N GLU A 279 2.23 29.13 -28.24
CA GLU A 279 1.58 30.35 -27.73
C GLU A 279 1.66 30.36 -26.16
N SER A 280 1.30 29.26 -25.52
CA SER A 280 1.30 29.15 -24.05
C SER A 280 2.71 29.26 -23.46
N VAL A 281 3.71 28.63 -24.10
CA VAL A 281 5.09 28.69 -23.67
C VAL A 281 5.68 30.08 -23.88
N MET A 282 5.44 30.72 -25.03
CA MET A 282 5.92 32.09 -25.31
C MET A 282 5.34 33.09 -24.30
N GLN A 283 4.06 32.97 -23.99
CA GLN A 283 3.44 33.79 -22.94
C GLN A 283 4.11 33.56 -21.57
N ARG A 284 4.35 32.27 -21.20
CA ARG A 284 4.94 31.89 -19.91
C ARG A 284 6.37 32.38 -19.74
N ILE A 285 7.20 32.28 -20.79
CA ILE A 285 8.61 32.77 -20.74
C ILE A 285 8.73 34.26 -21.01
N GLY A 286 7.64 35.00 -21.28
CA GLY A 286 7.61 36.42 -21.51
C GLY A 286 8.13 36.87 -22.87
N ALA A 287 8.15 35.97 -23.88
CA ALA A 287 8.52 36.30 -25.26
C ALA A 287 7.36 36.96 -25.98
N ALA A 288 7.28 38.27 -25.96
CA ALA A 288 6.17 39.03 -26.60
C ALA A 288 6.18 38.98 -28.15
N GLU A 289 7.38 38.86 -28.72
CA GLU A 289 7.58 38.76 -30.18
C GLU A 289 8.29 37.44 -30.51
N TYR A 290 7.74 36.67 -31.39
CA TYR A 290 8.34 35.39 -31.87
C TYR A 290 7.96 35.09 -33.28
N THR A 291 8.79 34.27 -33.94
CA THR A 291 8.52 33.81 -35.34
C THR A 291 8.79 32.32 -35.43
N ILE A 292 7.83 31.56 -35.95
CA ILE A 292 8.03 30.15 -36.27
C ILE A 292 8.81 30.06 -37.58
N LEU A 293 10.05 29.55 -37.50
CA LEU A 293 10.95 29.44 -38.65
C LEU A 293 10.67 28.15 -39.46
N GLY A 294 10.28 27.09 -38.81
CA GLY A 294 10.00 25.81 -39.44
C GLY A 294 9.26 24.86 -38.50
N THR A 295 8.73 23.78 -39.07
CA THR A 295 8.04 22.73 -38.29
C THR A 295 8.39 21.35 -38.84
N VAL A 296 8.65 20.40 -37.97
CA VAL A 296 8.94 19.01 -38.33
C VAL A 296 8.27 18.05 -37.36
N LYS A 297 8.11 16.80 -37.76
CA LYS A 297 7.65 15.73 -36.84
C LYS A 297 8.72 15.39 -35.80
N GLY A 298 8.28 14.99 -34.60
CA GLY A 298 9.19 14.56 -33.56
C GLY A 298 10.10 13.41 -34.00
N ALA A 299 9.60 12.51 -34.82
CA ALA A 299 10.38 11.42 -35.42
C ALA A 299 11.60 11.89 -36.23
N GLU A 300 11.57 13.09 -36.80
CA GLU A 300 12.68 13.65 -37.57
C GLU A 300 13.81 14.19 -36.68
N LEU A 301 13.51 14.47 -35.41
CA LEU A 301 14.46 14.98 -34.41
C LEU A 301 15.17 13.85 -33.66
N GLU A 302 14.78 12.59 -33.90
CA GLU A 302 15.36 11.43 -33.20
C GLU A 302 16.88 11.40 -33.36
N LEU A 303 17.56 11.13 -32.22
CA LEU A 303 19.02 11.05 -32.08
C LEU A 303 19.80 12.35 -32.32
N LEU A 304 19.15 13.49 -32.55
CA LEU A 304 19.83 14.77 -32.43
C LEU A 304 20.33 14.95 -30.99
N ARG A 305 21.49 15.57 -30.85
CA ARG A 305 22.12 15.72 -29.54
C ARG A 305 22.04 17.16 -29.03
N PHE A 306 21.83 17.25 -27.72
CA PHE A 306 21.70 18.50 -27.01
C PHE A 306 22.62 18.48 -25.78
N THR A 307 23.34 19.58 -25.56
CA THR A 307 24.27 19.70 -24.43
C THR A 307 23.51 19.88 -23.14
N HIS A 308 23.80 19.03 -22.16
CA HIS A 308 23.23 19.15 -20.82
C HIS A 308 23.67 20.49 -20.18
N PRO A 309 22.75 21.29 -19.59
CA PRO A 309 23.02 22.67 -19.19
C PRO A 309 24.23 22.88 -18.25
N PHE A 310 24.55 21.88 -17.40
CA PHE A 310 25.65 22.01 -16.43
C PHE A 310 26.49 20.73 -16.22
N MET A 311 26.07 19.58 -16.74
CA MET A 311 26.79 18.32 -16.50
C MET A 311 27.96 18.06 -17.47
N GLY A 312 28.09 18.83 -18.56
CA GLY A 312 29.24 18.78 -19.47
C GLY A 312 29.22 17.59 -20.45
N PHE A 313 28.08 16.96 -20.70
CA PHE A 313 27.90 15.92 -21.72
C PHE A 313 26.65 16.19 -22.58
N ASP A 314 26.58 15.54 -23.73
CA ASP A 314 25.44 15.65 -24.64
C ASP A 314 24.46 14.50 -24.44
N VAL A 315 23.16 14.80 -24.56
CA VAL A 315 22.06 13.84 -24.47
C VAL A 315 21.29 13.76 -25.78
N PRO A 316 20.80 12.58 -26.19
CA PRO A 316 20.01 12.45 -27.40
C PRO A 316 18.56 12.85 -27.19
N ALA A 317 17.91 13.36 -28.23
CA ALA A 317 16.46 13.34 -28.36
C ALA A 317 16.03 11.90 -28.67
N ILE A 318 15.02 11.38 -27.98
CA ILE A 318 14.49 10.02 -28.16
C ILE A 318 12.97 10.06 -28.31
N LEU A 319 12.37 8.99 -28.80
CA LEU A 319 10.92 8.94 -29.05
C LEU A 319 10.20 8.15 -27.96
N GLY A 320 9.20 8.77 -27.33
CA GLY A 320 8.41 8.19 -26.24
C GLY A 320 6.93 8.50 -26.34
N ASP A 321 6.08 7.47 -26.19
CA ASP A 321 4.63 7.57 -26.26
C ASP A 321 4.00 8.23 -25.01
N HIS A 322 4.78 8.43 -23.96
CA HIS A 322 4.35 9.07 -22.71
C HIS A 322 4.35 10.61 -22.77
N VAL A 323 4.86 11.19 -23.85
CA VAL A 323 4.88 12.64 -24.04
C VAL A 323 3.48 13.13 -24.40
N THR A 324 2.97 14.13 -23.67
CA THR A 324 1.63 14.71 -23.89
C THR A 324 1.70 16.20 -24.19
N LEU A 325 0.56 16.77 -24.59
CA LEU A 325 0.39 18.22 -24.84
C LEU A 325 -0.43 18.91 -23.74
N ASP A 326 -0.72 18.24 -22.64
CA ASP A 326 -1.57 18.78 -21.57
C ASP A 326 -0.87 19.90 -20.79
N ALA A 327 0.45 19.85 -20.74
CA ALA A 327 1.28 20.85 -20.04
C ALA A 327 2.73 20.84 -20.57
N GLY A 328 3.51 21.83 -20.16
CA GLY A 328 4.96 21.88 -20.43
C GLY A 328 5.30 22.42 -21.82
N THR A 329 6.18 21.73 -22.53
CA THR A 329 6.76 22.12 -23.82
C THR A 329 6.60 21.04 -24.91
N GLY A 330 6.03 19.88 -24.56
CA GLY A 330 6.00 18.70 -25.45
C GLY A 330 7.37 18.00 -25.58
N ALA A 331 8.33 18.38 -24.75
CA ALA A 331 9.62 17.71 -24.62
C ALA A 331 9.86 17.40 -23.14
N VAL A 332 10.12 16.14 -22.83
CA VAL A 332 10.25 15.63 -21.45
C VAL A 332 11.70 15.26 -21.20
N HIS A 333 12.32 15.87 -20.18
CA HIS A 333 13.63 15.44 -19.74
C HIS A 333 13.53 14.03 -19.15
N THR A 334 14.44 13.15 -19.52
CA THR A 334 14.37 11.71 -19.22
C THR A 334 15.49 11.33 -18.24
N ALA A 335 15.09 10.87 -17.05
CA ALA A 335 15.97 10.40 -15.98
C ALA A 335 15.52 9.00 -15.53
N GLY A 336 16.03 7.95 -16.18
CA GLY A 336 15.60 6.55 -16.00
C GLY A 336 15.71 6.01 -14.58
N GLY A 337 16.49 6.67 -13.70
CA GLY A 337 16.58 6.31 -12.28
C GLY A 337 15.47 6.89 -11.40
N HIS A 338 14.69 7.87 -11.90
CA HIS A 338 13.76 8.66 -11.12
C HIS A 338 12.33 8.74 -11.68
N GLY A 339 12.02 7.93 -12.69
CA GLY A 339 10.67 7.83 -13.26
C GLY A 339 10.42 6.46 -13.88
N PRO A 340 9.23 5.84 -13.69
CA PRO A 340 8.91 4.54 -14.31
C PRO A 340 8.87 4.61 -15.84
N ASP A 341 8.26 5.63 -16.43
CA ASP A 341 8.19 5.81 -17.89
C ASP A 341 9.58 6.12 -18.45
N ASP A 342 10.35 6.96 -17.77
CA ASP A 342 11.74 7.27 -18.10
C ASP A 342 12.63 6.01 -18.08
N TYR A 343 12.39 5.12 -17.13
CA TYR A 343 13.10 3.85 -17.04
C TYR A 343 12.82 2.95 -18.25
N VAL A 344 11.56 2.78 -18.61
CA VAL A 344 11.14 1.93 -19.74
C VAL A 344 11.75 2.45 -21.04
N ILE A 345 11.64 3.76 -21.29
CA ILE A 345 12.20 4.34 -22.52
C ILE A 345 13.73 4.33 -22.52
N SER A 346 14.36 4.54 -21.36
CA SER A 346 15.82 4.43 -21.23
C SER A 346 16.33 3.03 -21.58
N GLN A 347 15.63 1.97 -21.14
CA GLN A 347 15.96 0.61 -21.50
C GLN A 347 15.82 0.34 -23.01
N LYS A 348 14.75 0.86 -23.64
CA LYS A 348 14.51 0.73 -25.08
C LYS A 348 15.68 1.30 -25.90
N TYR A 349 16.27 2.41 -25.45
CA TYR A 349 17.39 3.06 -26.12
C TYR A 349 18.77 2.66 -25.57
N GLY A 350 18.83 1.73 -24.61
CA GLY A 350 20.11 1.29 -24.00
C GLY A 350 20.84 2.39 -23.23
N LEU A 351 20.10 3.34 -22.66
CA LEU A 351 20.68 4.45 -21.90
C LEU A 351 21.06 4.00 -20.47
N GLU A 352 22.03 4.68 -19.91
CA GLU A 352 22.42 4.51 -18.51
C GLU A 352 21.24 4.85 -17.57
N ILE A 353 20.98 3.98 -16.60
CA ILE A 353 20.05 4.23 -15.51
C ILE A 353 20.80 4.93 -14.37
N ALA A 354 21.03 6.22 -14.52
CA ALA A 354 21.74 7.01 -13.52
C ALA A 354 20.89 7.18 -12.25
N ASN A 355 21.50 6.88 -11.10
CA ASN A 355 20.90 7.12 -9.78
C ASN A 355 21.89 7.82 -8.86
N PRO A 356 22.04 9.15 -8.97
CA PRO A 356 22.98 9.92 -8.17
C PRO A 356 22.51 10.21 -6.73
N VAL A 357 21.37 9.64 -6.30
CA VAL A 357 20.74 9.95 -5.01
C VAL A 357 20.87 8.77 -4.05
N GLY A 358 21.41 9.04 -2.86
CA GLY A 358 21.56 8.07 -1.78
C GLY A 358 20.24 7.70 -1.09
N PRO A 359 20.28 6.71 -0.18
CA PRO A 359 19.07 6.24 0.52
C PRO A 359 18.41 7.30 1.41
N ASP A 360 19.16 8.28 1.87
CA ASP A 360 18.72 9.43 2.69
C ASP A 360 18.25 10.63 1.86
N GLY A 361 18.21 10.48 0.53
CA GLY A 361 17.81 11.53 -0.38
C GLY A 361 18.89 12.58 -0.64
N ALA A 362 20.13 12.38 -0.17
CA ALA A 362 21.25 13.24 -0.48
C ALA A 362 21.96 12.81 -1.77
N TYR A 363 22.46 13.75 -2.55
CA TYR A 363 23.29 13.41 -3.70
C TYR A 363 24.57 12.71 -3.26
N LEU A 364 24.96 11.70 -4.00
CA LEU A 364 26.21 10.97 -3.81
C LEU A 364 27.40 11.85 -4.20
N ALA A 365 28.54 11.62 -3.54
CA ALA A 365 29.78 12.30 -3.87
C ALA A 365 30.19 12.04 -5.34
N GLY A 366 30.60 13.08 -6.04
CA GLY A 366 30.95 13.05 -7.45
C GLY A 366 29.79 13.25 -8.41
N THR A 367 28.58 13.55 -7.91
CA THR A 367 27.44 13.95 -8.75
C THR A 367 27.66 15.31 -9.37
N TYR A 368 27.82 16.33 -8.55
CA TYR A 368 28.18 17.70 -8.95
C TYR A 368 28.69 18.47 -7.72
N PRO A 369 29.76 19.25 -7.81
CA PRO A 369 30.46 19.83 -6.64
C PRO A 369 29.54 20.56 -5.65
N ASP A 370 28.59 21.38 -6.14
CA ASP A 370 27.68 22.17 -5.30
C ASP A 370 26.44 21.38 -4.82
N LEU A 371 26.25 20.19 -5.33
CA LEU A 371 25.11 19.30 -5.01
C LEU A 371 25.50 18.12 -4.12
N ASP A 372 26.78 17.70 -4.12
CA ASP A 372 27.25 16.56 -3.34
C ASP A 372 26.86 16.68 -1.87
N GLY A 373 26.19 15.66 -1.32
CA GLY A 373 25.69 15.62 0.04
C GLY A 373 24.45 16.49 0.31
N VAL A 374 23.93 17.22 -0.68
CA VAL A 374 22.72 18.04 -0.53
C VAL A 374 21.47 17.17 -0.72
N ASN A 375 20.52 17.28 0.19
CA ASN A 375 19.23 16.59 0.07
C ASN A 375 18.43 17.15 -1.13
N VAL A 376 17.85 16.26 -1.95
CA VAL A 376 17.16 16.59 -3.21
C VAL A 376 16.05 17.65 -3.05
N PHE A 377 15.31 17.63 -1.94
CA PHE A 377 14.25 18.62 -1.69
C PHE A 377 14.80 20.02 -1.39
N LYS A 378 16.07 20.12 -0.97
CA LYS A 378 16.79 21.39 -0.76
C LYS A 378 17.63 21.81 -1.98
N ALA A 379 17.81 20.91 -2.92
CA ALA A 379 18.64 21.12 -4.10
C ALA A 379 17.93 21.94 -5.19
N ASN A 380 16.60 21.99 -5.21
CA ASN A 380 15.85 22.67 -6.25
C ASN A 380 16.29 24.13 -6.44
N ASP A 381 16.38 24.90 -5.36
CA ASP A 381 16.79 26.31 -5.44
C ASP A 381 18.23 26.48 -5.93
N LYS A 382 19.13 25.56 -5.55
CA LYS A 382 20.52 25.57 -6.03
C LYS A 382 20.59 25.25 -7.53
N ILE A 383 19.81 24.33 -8.02
CA ILE A 383 19.75 23.94 -9.44
C ILE A 383 19.15 25.08 -10.26
N VAL A 384 18.08 25.72 -9.78
CA VAL A 384 17.51 26.90 -10.41
C VAL A 384 18.55 28.04 -10.53
N ALA A 385 19.30 28.29 -9.46
CA ALA A 385 20.37 29.29 -9.49
C ALA A 385 21.49 28.91 -10.47
N LEU A 386 21.90 27.63 -10.50
CA LEU A 386 22.91 27.12 -11.44
C LEU A 386 22.46 27.25 -12.89
N LEU A 387 21.21 26.89 -13.20
CA LEU A 387 20.64 27.05 -14.54
C LEU A 387 20.59 28.51 -14.99
N SER A 388 20.26 29.40 -14.06
CA SER A 388 20.27 30.85 -14.33
C SER A 388 21.68 31.35 -14.61
N GLU A 389 22.68 30.96 -13.80
CA GLU A 389 24.10 31.30 -14.03
C GLU A 389 24.60 30.80 -15.40
N LYS A 390 24.17 29.63 -15.82
CA LYS A 390 24.53 29.02 -17.12
C LYS A 390 23.72 29.58 -18.30
N GLY A 391 22.75 30.46 -18.05
CA GLY A 391 21.87 31.00 -19.09
C GLY A 391 20.90 30.02 -19.70
N ALA A 392 20.66 28.90 -19.03
CA ALA A 392 19.79 27.84 -19.50
C ALA A 392 18.35 27.87 -18.92
N LEU A 393 18.11 28.70 -17.88
CA LEU A 393 16.81 28.91 -17.28
C LEU A 393 16.01 29.92 -18.10
N LEU A 394 14.92 29.51 -18.72
CA LEU A 394 14.03 30.40 -19.47
C LEU A 394 12.92 31.01 -18.60
N HIS A 395 12.36 30.18 -17.71
CA HIS A 395 11.31 30.61 -16.79
C HIS A 395 11.33 29.79 -15.50
N VAL A 396 10.85 30.40 -14.41
CA VAL A 396 10.61 29.75 -13.13
C VAL A 396 9.37 30.34 -12.46
N GLU A 397 8.49 29.46 -12.01
CA GLU A 397 7.33 29.84 -11.21
C GLU A 397 7.07 28.81 -10.11
N LYS A 398 6.16 29.13 -9.19
CA LYS A 398 5.70 28.18 -8.17
C LYS A 398 4.37 27.57 -8.60
N MET A 399 4.32 26.24 -8.64
CA MET A 399 3.14 25.48 -9.03
C MET A 399 2.67 24.61 -7.87
N GLN A 400 1.36 24.64 -7.58
CA GLN A 400 0.73 23.72 -6.65
C GLN A 400 0.25 22.48 -7.41
N HIS A 401 0.63 21.31 -6.94
CA HIS A 401 0.23 20.05 -7.54
C HIS A 401 0.18 18.94 -6.51
N SER A 402 -0.55 17.85 -6.84
CA SER A 402 -0.61 16.64 -6.03
C SER A 402 0.75 15.94 -6.04
N TYR A 403 1.32 15.66 -4.86
CA TYR A 403 2.64 15.06 -4.72
C TYR A 403 2.58 13.78 -3.88
N PRO A 404 3.27 12.69 -4.30
CA PRO A 404 3.32 11.45 -3.53
C PRO A 404 4.10 11.62 -2.24
N CYS A 405 3.53 11.16 -1.14
CA CYS A 405 4.08 11.25 0.19
C CYS A 405 4.05 9.88 0.89
N CYS A 406 4.98 9.68 1.79
CA CYS A 406 4.98 8.51 2.66
C CYS A 406 3.75 8.51 3.58
N TRP A 407 3.00 7.43 3.59
CA TRP A 407 1.78 7.29 4.38
C TRP A 407 1.99 7.52 5.89
N ARG A 408 3.19 7.32 6.40
CA ARG A 408 3.53 7.45 7.82
C ARG A 408 4.20 8.77 8.19
N HIS A 409 5.26 9.12 7.48
CA HIS A 409 5.97 10.37 7.73
C HIS A 409 5.23 11.59 7.18
N LYS A 410 4.27 11.39 6.25
CA LYS A 410 3.58 12.46 5.51
C LYS A 410 4.53 13.38 4.74
N SER A 411 5.78 12.96 4.61
CA SER A 411 6.82 13.67 3.86
C SER A 411 6.84 13.23 2.40
N PRO A 412 7.27 14.10 1.48
CA PRO A 412 7.44 13.77 0.08
C PRO A 412 8.38 12.59 -0.13
N ILE A 413 8.03 11.72 -1.09
CA ILE A 413 8.87 10.60 -1.52
C ILE A 413 9.50 10.90 -2.88
N ILE A 414 10.44 10.06 -3.29
CA ILE A 414 11.06 10.10 -4.61
C ILE A 414 10.89 8.74 -5.31
N PHE A 415 11.04 8.73 -6.63
CA PHE A 415 11.40 7.50 -7.33
C PHE A 415 12.92 7.33 -7.28
N ARG A 416 13.37 6.13 -6.95
CA ARG A 416 14.79 5.79 -6.86
C ARG A 416 15.04 4.40 -7.45
N ALA A 417 15.85 4.30 -8.50
CA ALA A 417 16.32 3.02 -9.01
C ALA A 417 17.33 2.42 -8.03
N THR A 418 17.00 1.31 -7.44
CA THR A 418 17.85 0.58 -6.50
C THR A 418 17.60 -0.90 -6.64
N PRO A 419 18.61 -1.77 -6.43
CA PRO A 419 18.40 -3.20 -6.44
C PRO A 419 17.35 -3.61 -5.42
N GLN A 420 16.28 -4.25 -5.89
CA GLN A 420 15.15 -4.72 -5.09
C GLN A 420 14.70 -6.09 -5.58
N TRP A 421 13.88 -6.77 -4.77
CA TRP A 421 13.26 -8.03 -5.11
C TRP A 421 11.79 -7.84 -5.47
N PHE A 422 11.40 -8.42 -6.60
CA PHE A 422 10.06 -8.24 -7.17
C PHE A 422 9.38 -9.58 -7.42
N VAL A 423 8.08 -9.65 -7.10
CA VAL A 423 7.20 -10.67 -7.66
C VAL A 423 6.72 -10.16 -9.02
N SER A 424 7.10 -10.88 -10.08
CA SER A 424 6.74 -10.52 -11.44
C SER A 424 5.27 -10.78 -11.72
N MET A 425 4.59 -9.78 -12.28
CA MET A 425 3.20 -9.93 -12.72
C MET A 425 3.09 -10.71 -14.03
N ASP A 426 4.08 -10.62 -14.91
CA ASP A 426 3.94 -11.10 -16.29
C ASP A 426 4.82 -12.31 -16.63
N LYS A 427 6.03 -12.43 -16.04
CA LYS A 427 7.03 -13.44 -16.39
C LYS A 427 6.51 -14.91 -16.34
N LYS A 428 5.60 -15.21 -15.40
CA LYS A 428 4.95 -16.53 -15.24
C LYS A 428 3.43 -16.45 -15.34
N GLY A 429 2.91 -15.37 -15.93
CA GLY A 429 1.49 -15.18 -16.20
C GLY A 429 0.63 -14.93 -14.96
N LEU A 430 1.22 -14.42 -13.85
CA LEU A 430 0.50 -14.15 -12.61
C LEU A 430 -0.68 -13.21 -12.82
N ARG A 431 -0.51 -12.13 -13.59
CA ARG A 431 -1.57 -11.18 -13.94
C ARG A 431 -2.75 -11.87 -14.62
N ILE A 432 -2.48 -12.62 -15.68
CA ILE A 432 -3.51 -13.33 -16.46
C ILE A 432 -4.24 -14.33 -15.59
N GLN A 433 -3.52 -15.10 -14.78
CA GLN A 433 -4.14 -16.09 -13.91
C GLN A 433 -4.96 -15.43 -12.80
N SER A 434 -4.51 -14.32 -12.23
CA SER A 434 -5.27 -13.57 -11.23
C SER A 434 -6.58 -13.01 -11.79
N LEU A 435 -6.55 -12.46 -13.00
CA LEU A 435 -7.77 -12.00 -13.69
C LEU A 435 -8.75 -13.15 -13.97
N LYS A 436 -8.26 -14.32 -14.39
CA LYS A 436 -9.10 -15.53 -14.54
C LYS A 436 -9.75 -15.96 -13.22
N GLU A 437 -9.03 -15.87 -12.11
CA GLU A 437 -9.58 -16.22 -10.80
C GLU A 437 -10.65 -15.23 -10.34
N ILE A 438 -10.47 -13.92 -10.64
CA ILE A 438 -11.50 -12.90 -10.36
C ILE A 438 -12.80 -13.24 -11.13
N ASP A 439 -12.70 -13.59 -12.41
CA ASP A 439 -13.84 -14.03 -13.22
C ASP A 439 -14.46 -15.33 -12.69
N ARG A 440 -13.64 -16.32 -12.31
CA ARG A 440 -14.12 -17.57 -11.74
C ARG A 440 -14.95 -17.36 -10.48
N ILE A 441 -14.51 -16.47 -9.58
CA ILE A 441 -15.24 -16.14 -8.35
C ILE A 441 -16.63 -15.59 -8.68
N GLU A 442 -16.74 -14.72 -9.66
CA GLU A 442 -18.03 -14.17 -10.11
C GLU A 442 -18.93 -15.26 -10.70
N GLN A 443 -18.39 -16.08 -11.60
CA GLN A 443 -19.13 -17.15 -12.27
C GLN A 443 -19.65 -18.20 -11.28
N GLU A 444 -18.82 -18.63 -10.32
CA GLU A 444 -19.22 -19.58 -9.29
C GLU A 444 -20.25 -19.00 -8.31
N GLY A 445 -20.16 -17.70 -8.01
CA GLY A 445 -21.14 -16.99 -7.20
C GLY A 445 -22.52 -16.96 -7.87
N LEU A 446 -22.58 -16.56 -9.13
CA LEU A 446 -23.81 -16.49 -9.92
C LEU A 446 -24.47 -17.88 -10.13
N ALA A 447 -23.67 -18.93 -10.26
CA ALA A 447 -24.18 -20.30 -10.46
C ALA A 447 -24.82 -20.93 -9.20
N LYS A 448 -24.60 -20.38 -8.02
CA LYS A 448 -25.04 -20.91 -6.72
C LYS A 448 -26.22 -20.18 -6.09
N GLU A 449 -27.15 -19.69 -6.89
CA GLU A 449 -28.36 -19.00 -6.45
C GLU A 449 -28.12 -17.55 -5.94
N ASP A 450 -28.20 -16.60 -6.82
CA ASP A 450 -28.45 -15.16 -6.60
C ASP A 450 -27.41 -14.30 -5.86
N LEU A 451 -26.25 -14.81 -5.54
CA LEU A 451 -25.21 -13.99 -4.90
C LEU A 451 -23.95 -13.97 -5.76
N SER A 452 -23.60 -12.78 -6.28
CA SER A 452 -22.28 -12.51 -6.86
C SER A 452 -21.16 -12.97 -5.92
N GLY A 453 -20.06 -13.45 -6.47
CA GLY A 453 -18.83 -13.67 -5.69
C GLY A 453 -18.23 -12.40 -5.13
N TRP A 454 -18.63 -11.25 -5.71
CA TRP A 454 -18.22 -9.89 -5.30
C TRP A 454 -19.43 -9.12 -4.79
N ILE A 455 -19.43 -8.78 -3.50
CA ILE A 455 -20.52 -8.09 -2.81
C ILE A 455 -20.02 -6.76 -2.26
N PRO A 456 -20.48 -5.61 -2.76
CA PRO A 456 -21.34 -5.41 -3.93
C PRO A 456 -20.61 -5.70 -5.26
N ALA A 457 -21.37 -5.91 -6.35
CA ALA A 457 -20.85 -6.32 -7.64
C ALA A 457 -19.77 -5.38 -8.25
N TRP A 458 -19.80 -4.08 -7.93
CA TRP A 458 -18.76 -3.14 -8.37
C TRP A 458 -17.34 -3.48 -7.90
N GLY A 459 -17.22 -4.29 -6.82
CA GLY A 459 -15.93 -4.74 -6.31
C GLY A 459 -15.11 -5.52 -7.34
N LYS A 460 -15.79 -6.28 -8.24
CA LYS A 460 -15.13 -6.98 -9.34
C LYS A 460 -14.37 -6.02 -10.27
N ALA A 461 -15.06 -5.06 -10.86
CA ALA A 461 -14.45 -4.12 -11.80
C ALA A 461 -13.28 -3.34 -11.16
N ARG A 462 -13.39 -3.02 -9.89
CA ARG A 462 -12.35 -2.32 -9.14
C ARG A 462 -11.08 -3.17 -9.00
N ILE A 463 -11.18 -4.43 -8.58
CA ILE A 463 -9.99 -5.28 -8.43
C ILE A 463 -9.40 -5.69 -9.78
N GLU A 464 -10.24 -5.92 -10.80
CA GLU A 464 -9.79 -6.18 -12.17
C GLU A 464 -8.91 -5.06 -12.71
N SER A 465 -9.38 -3.81 -12.62
CA SER A 465 -8.60 -2.64 -13.06
C SER A 465 -7.27 -2.53 -12.31
N MET A 466 -7.26 -2.77 -11.00
CA MET A 466 -6.05 -2.70 -10.18
C MET A 466 -5.06 -3.80 -10.54
N VAL A 467 -5.51 -5.04 -10.80
CA VAL A 467 -4.63 -6.16 -11.19
C VAL A 467 -4.13 -5.99 -12.62
N ALA A 468 -5.00 -5.53 -13.55
CA ALA A 468 -4.64 -5.33 -14.96
C ALA A 468 -3.48 -4.34 -15.13
N ASN A 469 -3.48 -3.27 -14.33
CA ASN A 469 -2.50 -2.18 -14.43
C ASN A 469 -1.38 -2.25 -13.39
N ARG A 470 -1.33 -3.32 -12.56
CA ARG A 470 -0.35 -3.41 -11.49
C ARG A 470 1.06 -3.61 -12.03
N PRO A 471 2.05 -2.80 -11.60
CA PRO A 471 3.46 -3.10 -11.86
C PRO A 471 3.93 -4.34 -11.08
N ASP A 472 5.13 -4.84 -11.39
CA ASP A 472 5.77 -5.87 -10.56
C ASP A 472 5.80 -5.43 -9.10
N TRP A 473 5.49 -6.34 -8.19
CA TRP A 473 5.41 -6.04 -6.77
C TRP A 473 6.77 -6.06 -6.11
N CYS A 474 7.30 -4.91 -5.71
CA CYS A 474 8.49 -4.79 -4.89
C CYS A 474 8.19 -5.31 -3.47
N ILE A 475 8.76 -6.46 -3.12
CA ILE A 475 8.52 -7.12 -1.81
C ILE A 475 9.65 -6.92 -0.80
N SER A 476 10.80 -6.40 -1.20
CA SER A 476 11.92 -6.14 -0.29
C SER A 476 11.79 -4.80 0.42
N ARG A 477 12.12 -4.78 1.71
CA ARG A 477 12.14 -3.60 2.57
C ARG A 477 13.43 -3.54 3.37
N GLN A 478 13.95 -2.35 3.56
CA GLN A 478 15.14 -2.09 4.37
C GLN A 478 14.68 -1.76 5.80
N ARG A 479 14.25 -2.81 6.55
CA ARG A 479 13.67 -2.71 7.89
C ARG A 479 14.41 -3.56 8.89
N THR A 480 14.33 -3.17 10.17
CA THR A 480 14.84 -3.95 11.29
C THR A 480 13.79 -4.93 11.82
N TRP A 481 12.50 -4.51 11.83
CA TRP A 481 11.36 -5.31 12.30
C TRP A 481 10.48 -5.76 11.14
N GLY A 482 10.60 -7.00 10.76
CA GLY A 482 9.87 -7.67 9.68
C GLY A 482 10.40 -9.07 9.44
N VAL A 483 9.61 -9.90 8.73
CA VAL A 483 10.03 -11.23 8.34
C VAL A 483 11.17 -11.13 7.33
N PRO A 484 12.33 -11.75 7.56
CA PRO A 484 13.45 -11.69 6.63
C PRO A 484 13.12 -12.43 5.35
N MET A 485 13.71 -11.99 4.23
CA MET A 485 13.58 -12.70 2.96
C MET A 485 14.25 -14.09 2.97
N ALA A 486 15.16 -14.33 3.92
CA ALA A 486 15.85 -15.60 4.13
C ALA A 486 16.55 -16.15 2.87
N LEU A 487 17.16 -15.26 2.08
CA LEU A 487 17.84 -15.57 0.83
C LEU A 487 19.35 -15.49 0.97
N PHE A 488 20.04 -16.38 0.26
CA PHE A 488 21.49 -16.32 0.05
C PHE A 488 21.78 -16.02 -1.42
N VAL A 489 22.62 -15.02 -1.66
CA VAL A 489 23.03 -14.60 -3.00
C VAL A 489 24.54 -14.71 -3.15
N HIS A 490 24.99 -15.09 -4.34
CA HIS A 490 26.40 -15.15 -4.67
C HIS A 490 27.03 -13.76 -4.61
N LYS A 491 28.22 -13.64 -4.01
CA LYS A 491 28.90 -12.35 -3.77
C LYS A 491 29.15 -11.53 -5.03
N ASP A 492 29.53 -12.20 -6.12
CA ASP A 492 29.95 -11.55 -7.37
C ASP A 492 28.81 -11.43 -8.40
N THR A 493 27.99 -12.49 -8.53
CA THR A 493 26.93 -12.53 -9.56
C THR A 493 25.58 -12.06 -9.04
N GLU A 494 25.43 -11.96 -7.72
CA GLU A 494 24.17 -11.64 -7.02
C GLU A 494 23.01 -12.61 -7.34
N GLU A 495 23.31 -13.74 -7.95
CA GLU A 495 22.33 -14.80 -8.23
C GLU A 495 21.97 -15.58 -6.96
N LEU A 496 20.72 -16.05 -6.91
CA LEU A 496 20.25 -16.90 -5.83
C LEU A 496 21.02 -18.22 -5.77
N HIS A 497 21.24 -18.72 -4.56
CA HIS A 497 21.82 -20.05 -4.36
C HIS A 497 20.99 -21.13 -5.08
N PRO A 498 21.57 -22.12 -5.79
CA PRO A 498 20.83 -23.15 -6.52
C PRO A 498 19.82 -23.93 -5.64
N ARG A 499 20.14 -24.13 -4.35
CA ARG A 499 19.28 -24.81 -3.37
C ARG A 499 18.40 -23.84 -2.56
N THR A 500 18.03 -22.67 -3.10
CA THR A 500 17.32 -21.61 -2.35
C THR A 500 16.07 -22.13 -1.64
N THR A 501 15.21 -22.90 -2.28
CA THR A 501 13.98 -23.41 -1.65
C THR A 501 14.25 -24.38 -0.50
N GLU A 502 15.28 -25.20 -0.60
CA GLU A 502 15.73 -26.10 0.47
C GLU A 502 16.32 -25.30 1.65
N LEU A 503 17.15 -24.31 1.35
CA LEU A 503 17.76 -23.45 2.37
C LEU A 503 16.71 -22.61 3.10
N MET A 504 15.70 -22.12 2.39
CA MET A 504 14.58 -21.40 3.01
C MET A 504 13.76 -22.29 3.96
N GLU A 505 13.55 -23.56 3.63
CA GLU A 505 12.91 -24.51 4.54
C GLU A 505 13.79 -24.78 5.78
N ALA A 506 15.10 -24.86 5.61
CA ALA A 506 16.02 -24.99 6.74
C ALA A 506 15.94 -23.75 7.66
N VAL A 507 15.98 -22.55 7.10
CA VAL A 507 15.82 -21.29 7.84
C VAL A 507 14.45 -21.24 8.53
N ALA A 508 13.37 -21.62 7.85
CA ALA A 508 12.03 -21.65 8.42
C ALA A 508 11.94 -22.51 9.68
N LYS A 509 12.65 -23.64 9.74
CA LYS A 509 12.72 -24.48 10.95
C LYS A 509 13.40 -23.79 12.11
N TYR A 510 14.45 -23.00 11.89
CA TYR A 510 15.08 -22.19 12.93
C TYR A 510 14.12 -21.10 13.41
N VAL A 511 13.45 -20.40 12.47
CA VAL A 511 12.47 -19.35 12.79
C VAL A 511 11.25 -19.92 13.53
N GLU A 512 10.79 -21.13 13.20
CA GLU A 512 9.67 -21.78 13.90
C GLU A 512 9.97 -22.03 15.38
N LYS A 513 11.24 -22.17 15.73
CA LYS A 513 11.70 -22.40 17.10
C LYS A 513 12.00 -21.10 17.85
N ASP A 514 12.72 -20.16 17.22
CA ASP A 514 13.34 -19.03 17.90
C ASP A 514 12.89 -17.65 17.32
N GLY A 515 11.90 -17.65 16.39
CA GLY A 515 11.41 -16.46 15.72
C GLY A 515 12.38 -15.89 14.68
N ILE A 516 12.04 -14.74 14.08
CA ILE A 516 12.86 -14.11 13.03
C ILE A 516 14.27 -13.77 13.46
N GLN A 517 14.53 -13.65 14.77
CA GLN A 517 15.89 -13.40 15.28
C GLN A 517 16.86 -14.51 14.86
N ALA A 518 16.37 -15.76 14.75
CA ALA A 518 17.16 -16.90 14.30
C ALA A 518 17.86 -16.68 12.94
N TRP A 519 17.22 -15.97 12.01
CA TRP A 519 17.86 -15.60 10.73
C TRP A 519 19.08 -14.72 10.94
N TRP A 520 18.97 -13.71 11.81
CA TRP A 520 20.05 -12.76 12.04
C TRP A 520 21.23 -13.38 12.76
N ASP A 521 20.96 -14.31 13.67
CA ASP A 521 21.97 -15.02 14.47
C ASP A 521 22.62 -16.20 13.74
N LEU A 522 21.96 -16.71 12.69
CA LEU A 522 22.42 -17.87 11.91
C LEU A 522 23.79 -17.61 11.26
N ASP A 523 24.79 -18.45 11.57
CA ASP A 523 26.03 -18.51 10.78
C ASP A 523 25.72 -19.21 9.43
N PRO A 524 25.98 -18.57 8.29
CA PRO A 524 25.77 -19.21 6.99
C PRO A 524 26.44 -20.58 6.83
N ARG A 525 27.54 -20.82 7.51
CA ARG A 525 28.28 -22.10 7.45
C ARG A 525 27.48 -23.29 7.98
N GLU A 526 26.54 -23.05 8.90
CA GLU A 526 25.71 -24.12 9.47
C GLU A 526 24.83 -24.81 8.40
N ILE A 527 24.39 -24.07 7.38
CA ILE A 527 23.47 -24.59 6.36
C ILE A 527 24.06 -24.59 4.95
N LEU A 528 25.07 -23.76 4.66
CA LEU A 528 25.76 -23.72 3.35
C LEU A 528 27.00 -24.61 3.33
N GLY A 529 27.59 -24.91 4.48
CA GLY A 529 28.87 -25.64 4.54
C GLY A 529 29.97 -24.86 3.81
N ASP A 530 30.67 -25.54 2.88
CA ASP A 530 31.78 -24.96 2.12
C ASP A 530 31.35 -23.82 1.15
N ASP A 531 30.09 -23.76 0.77
CA ASP A 531 29.56 -22.70 -0.10
C ASP A 531 29.44 -21.33 0.63
N ALA A 532 29.54 -21.31 1.96
CA ALA A 532 29.34 -20.09 2.76
C ALA A 532 30.32 -18.95 2.40
N ASP A 533 31.51 -19.30 1.92
CA ASP A 533 32.50 -18.29 1.52
C ASP A 533 32.13 -17.57 0.21
N ASN A 534 31.21 -18.12 -0.60
CA ASN A 534 30.79 -17.57 -1.88
C ASN A 534 29.44 -16.81 -1.80
N TYR A 535 28.71 -16.96 -0.70
CA TYR A 535 27.36 -16.40 -0.57
C TYR A 535 27.24 -15.44 0.60
N VAL A 536 26.29 -14.52 0.49
CA VAL A 536 25.92 -13.56 1.54
C VAL A 536 24.44 -13.63 1.82
N LYS A 537 24.06 -13.37 3.08
CA LYS A 537 22.66 -13.21 3.50
C LYS A 537 22.09 -11.92 2.95
N VAL A 538 20.88 -11.97 2.37
CA VAL A 538 20.14 -10.78 2.01
C VAL A 538 19.64 -10.10 3.29
N PRO A 539 19.95 -8.79 3.49
CA PRO A 539 19.60 -8.08 4.73
C PRO A 539 18.16 -7.57 4.74
N ASP A 540 17.43 -7.68 3.62
CA ASP A 540 16.09 -7.14 3.49
C ASP A 540 15.04 -7.99 4.22
N THR A 541 13.98 -7.32 4.66
CA THR A 541 12.75 -7.93 5.16
C THR A 541 11.65 -7.88 4.11
N LEU A 542 10.59 -8.64 4.30
CA LEU A 542 9.42 -8.63 3.45
C LEU A 542 8.56 -7.37 3.68
N ASP A 543 7.86 -6.98 2.63
CA ASP A 543 6.73 -6.05 2.71
C ASP A 543 5.66 -6.62 3.66
N VAL A 544 5.15 -5.81 4.58
CA VAL A 544 4.12 -6.24 5.55
C VAL A 544 2.84 -6.76 4.87
N TRP A 545 2.53 -6.27 3.66
CA TRP A 545 1.43 -6.81 2.87
C TRP A 545 1.67 -8.25 2.39
N PHE A 546 2.91 -8.71 2.39
CA PHE A 546 3.23 -10.11 2.16
C PHE A 546 2.88 -10.96 3.37
N ASP A 547 3.11 -10.46 4.57
CA ASP A 547 2.78 -11.16 5.82
C ASP A 547 1.27 -11.43 5.89
N SER A 548 0.47 -10.36 5.86
CA SER A 548 -1.00 -10.47 5.90
C SER A 548 -1.58 -11.15 4.65
N GLY A 549 -1.00 -10.92 3.48
CA GLY A 549 -1.43 -11.57 2.23
C GLY A 549 -1.20 -13.08 2.18
N SER A 550 -0.24 -13.60 2.95
CA SER A 550 0.07 -15.04 3.00
C SER A 550 -0.80 -15.81 4.02
N THR A 551 -1.71 -15.16 4.75
CA THR A 551 -2.49 -15.77 5.84
C THR A 551 -3.43 -16.91 5.37
N SER A 552 -3.81 -16.94 4.09
CA SER A 552 -4.49 -18.11 3.53
C SER A 552 -3.65 -19.40 3.63
N TYR A 553 -2.33 -19.28 3.54
CA TYR A 553 -1.40 -20.39 3.68
C TYR A 553 -0.89 -20.53 5.12
N SER A 554 -0.41 -19.44 5.70
CA SER A 554 0.22 -19.48 7.03
C SER A 554 -0.77 -19.72 8.17
N VAL A 555 -2.05 -19.47 7.95
CA VAL A 555 -3.13 -19.61 8.94
C VAL A 555 -4.19 -20.59 8.48
N VAL A 556 -4.91 -20.32 7.37
CA VAL A 556 -6.08 -21.12 6.96
C VAL A 556 -5.68 -22.56 6.60
N ASP A 557 -4.64 -22.75 5.80
CA ASP A 557 -4.15 -24.10 5.47
C ASP A 557 -3.46 -24.80 6.67
N ALA A 558 -2.91 -24.03 7.61
CA ALA A 558 -2.07 -24.57 8.67
C ALA A 558 -2.84 -24.92 9.95
N ARG A 559 -4.07 -24.42 10.13
CA ARG A 559 -4.84 -24.60 11.36
C ARG A 559 -5.90 -25.67 11.19
N PRO A 560 -5.96 -26.66 12.12
CA PRO A 560 -6.86 -27.82 12.02
C PRO A 560 -8.34 -27.46 12.10
N GLU A 561 -8.72 -26.36 12.76
CA GLU A 561 -10.10 -25.90 12.87
C GLU A 561 -10.71 -25.48 11.53
N PHE A 562 -9.90 -25.18 10.54
CA PHE A 562 -10.36 -24.89 9.17
C PHE A 562 -10.45 -26.13 8.27
N GLY A 563 -9.98 -27.28 8.74
CA GLY A 563 -10.14 -28.57 8.06
C GLY A 563 -9.55 -28.67 6.65
N GLY A 564 -8.57 -27.84 6.32
CA GLY A 564 -7.95 -27.76 4.98
C GLY A 564 -8.85 -27.11 3.90
N HIS A 565 -9.93 -26.44 4.31
CA HIS A 565 -10.82 -25.71 3.39
C HIS A 565 -10.30 -24.30 3.12
N SER A 566 -10.44 -23.83 1.87
CA SER A 566 -10.25 -22.41 1.53
C SER A 566 -11.30 -21.55 2.24
N ALA A 567 -10.99 -20.29 2.48
CA ALA A 567 -11.97 -19.35 3.03
C ALA A 567 -13.18 -19.22 2.09
N ASP A 568 -14.39 -19.28 2.68
CA ASP A 568 -15.62 -19.01 1.93
C ASP A 568 -15.79 -17.51 1.70
N MET A 569 -15.39 -16.67 2.67
CA MET A 569 -15.57 -15.24 2.58
C MET A 569 -14.37 -14.45 3.16
N TYR A 570 -13.96 -13.40 2.43
CA TYR A 570 -13.17 -12.28 2.95
C TYR A 570 -14.09 -11.07 3.07
N LEU A 571 -13.98 -10.33 4.17
CA LEU A 571 -14.80 -9.14 4.43
C LEU A 571 -13.91 -8.01 4.95
N GLU A 572 -13.80 -6.91 4.19
CA GLU A 572 -13.06 -5.71 4.60
C GLU A 572 -13.65 -4.44 3.97
N GLY A 573 -13.06 -3.28 4.31
CA GLY A 573 -13.37 -2.00 3.68
C GLY A 573 -12.93 -1.90 2.22
N SER A 574 -13.47 -0.92 1.52
CA SER A 574 -13.22 -0.70 0.08
C SER A 574 -11.76 -0.34 -0.26
N ASP A 575 -10.98 0.14 0.69
CA ASP A 575 -9.53 0.37 0.56
C ASP A 575 -8.75 -0.93 0.37
N GLN A 576 -9.27 -2.06 0.83
CA GLN A 576 -8.58 -3.35 0.78
C GLN A 576 -8.55 -3.99 -0.62
N HIS A 577 -9.21 -3.43 -1.62
CA HIS A 577 -9.00 -3.81 -3.02
C HIS A 577 -7.55 -3.54 -3.48
N ARG A 578 -6.92 -2.48 -2.96
CA ARG A 578 -5.49 -2.18 -3.19
C ARG A 578 -4.57 -2.80 -2.12
N GLY A 579 -5.12 -3.28 -1.04
CA GLY A 579 -4.43 -3.88 0.10
C GLY A 579 -4.58 -5.39 0.15
N TRP A 580 -5.22 -5.88 1.22
CA TRP A 580 -5.27 -7.29 1.58
C TRP A 580 -5.97 -8.20 0.57
N PHE A 581 -7.06 -7.75 -0.07
CA PHE A 581 -7.73 -8.55 -1.09
C PHE A 581 -6.79 -8.86 -2.26
N MET A 582 -6.01 -7.87 -2.69
CA MET A 582 -5.10 -8.02 -3.82
C MET A 582 -3.83 -8.77 -3.44
N SER A 583 -3.19 -8.46 -2.31
CA SER A 583 -1.98 -9.17 -1.87
C SER A 583 -2.26 -10.64 -1.62
N SER A 584 -3.39 -10.97 -0.97
CA SER A 584 -3.84 -12.34 -0.76
C SER A 584 -4.10 -13.09 -2.07
N LEU A 585 -4.75 -12.43 -3.03
CA LEU A 585 -5.01 -13.01 -4.36
C LEU A 585 -3.71 -13.36 -5.06
N MET A 586 -2.79 -12.41 -5.16
CA MET A 586 -1.53 -12.59 -5.87
C MET A 586 -0.64 -13.66 -5.24
N ILE A 587 -0.51 -13.66 -3.91
CA ILE A 587 0.29 -14.67 -3.20
C ILE A 587 -0.33 -16.06 -3.42
N SER A 588 -1.63 -16.21 -3.24
CA SER A 588 -2.30 -17.50 -3.41
C SER A 588 -2.21 -18.00 -4.85
N VAL A 589 -2.41 -17.13 -5.84
CA VAL A 589 -2.29 -17.49 -7.26
C VAL A 589 -0.84 -17.82 -7.62
N ALA A 590 0.15 -17.04 -7.15
CA ALA A 590 1.56 -17.34 -7.38
C ALA A 590 2.01 -18.67 -6.77
N MET A 591 1.39 -19.08 -5.63
CA MET A 591 1.71 -20.34 -4.95
C MET A 591 0.94 -21.54 -5.48
N LYS A 592 -0.36 -21.40 -5.77
CA LYS A 592 -1.31 -22.49 -5.97
C LYS A 592 -2.11 -22.39 -7.28
N GLY A 593 -2.01 -21.28 -8.02
CA GLY A 593 -2.82 -20.99 -9.20
C GLY A 593 -4.30 -20.69 -8.92
N LYS A 594 -4.68 -20.46 -7.65
CA LYS A 594 -6.08 -20.24 -7.23
C LYS A 594 -6.19 -19.11 -6.23
N ALA A 595 -7.34 -18.40 -6.27
CA ALA A 595 -7.68 -17.40 -5.27
C ALA A 595 -7.85 -18.01 -3.87
N PRO A 596 -7.56 -17.26 -2.79
CA PRO A 596 -7.64 -17.75 -1.41
C PRO A 596 -9.07 -17.76 -0.85
N TYR A 597 -10.02 -17.15 -1.54
CA TYR A 597 -11.40 -16.94 -1.12
C TYR A 597 -12.39 -17.27 -2.23
N ARG A 598 -13.64 -17.54 -1.84
CA ARG A 598 -14.76 -17.81 -2.76
C ARG A 598 -15.68 -16.62 -2.95
N GLN A 599 -15.77 -15.76 -1.92
CA GLN A 599 -16.53 -14.51 -1.94
C GLN A 599 -15.73 -13.39 -1.30
N VAL A 600 -15.93 -12.17 -1.80
CA VAL A 600 -15.40 -10.93 -1.22
C VAL A 600 -16.57 -10.00 -0.91
N LEU A 601 -16.75 -9.68 0.37
CA LEU A 601 -17.72 -8.68 0.81
C LEU A 601 -16.97 -7.41 1.16
N THR A 602 -17.41 -6.29 0.59
CA THR A 602 -16.78 -4.99 0.77
C THR A 602 -17.76 -4.04 1.45
N HIS A 603 -17.34 -3.42 2.56
CA HIS A 603 -18.08 -2.32 3.17
C HIS A 603 -17.48 -0.96 2.83
N GLY A 604 -18.30 0.08 2.88
CA GLY A 604 -17.88 1.46 2.70
C GLY A 604 -17.10 2.02 3.90
N PHE A 605 -16.62 3.26 3.74
CA PHE A 605 -15.97 3.99 4.84
C PHE A 605 -16.98 4.52 5.84
N THR A 606 -16.51 4.75 7.06
CA THR A 606 -17.26 5.49 8.06
C THR A 606 -16.99 6.99 7.91
N VAL A 607 -18.08 7.77 7.87
CA VAL A 607 -18.06 9.22 7.70
C VAL A 607 -18.82 9.91 8.83
N ASP A 608 -18.60 11.20 9.04
CA ASP A 608 -19.36 11.98 10.02
C ASP A 608 -20.81 12.20 9.55
N GLY A 609 -21.64 12.83 10.39
CA GLY A 609 -23.04 13.10 10.07
C GLY A 609 -23.28 14.01 8.86
N GLN A 610 -22.25 14.63 8.31
CA GLN A 610 -22.26 15.44 7.09
C GLN A 610 -21.61 14.72 5.87
N GLY A 611 -21.27 13.45 5.99
CA GLY A 611 -20.63 12.69 4.93
C GLY A 611 -19.14 12.98 4.74
N ARG A 612 -18.45 13.60 5.70
CA ARG A 612 -17.04 13.92 5.61
C ARG A 612 -16.18 12.83 6.26
N LYS A 613 -15.00 12.57 5.69
CA LYS A 613 -14.01 11.67 6.28
C LYS A 613 -13.68 12.12 7.71
N MET A 614 -13.69 11.17 8.65
CA MET A 614 -13.33 11.43 10.04
C MET A 614 -11.81 11.54 10.20
N SER A 615 -11.36 12.55 10.94
CA SER A 615 -9.96 12.69 11.34
C SER A 615 -9.84 13.37 12.71
N LYS A 616 -8.76 13.05 13.44
CA LYS A 616 -8.46 13.69 14.72
C LYS A 616 -8.21 15.19 14.59
N SER A 617 -7.64 15.62 13.46
CA SER A 617 -7.34 17.03 13.18
C SER A 617 -8.60 17.89 12.98
N ILE A 618 -9.68 17.30 12.44
CA ILE A 618 -10.97 17.97 12.26
C ILE A 618 -11.82 17.88 13.54
N GLY A 619 -11.51 16.94 14.46
CA GLY A 619 -12.24 16.74 15.70
C GLY A 619 -13.63 16.09 15.52
N ASN A 620 -13.87 15.45 14.38
CA ASN A 620 -15.15 14.81 14.03
C ASN A 620 -15.14 13.27 14.22
N THR A 621 -14.19 12.75 14.99
CA THR A 621 -14.07 11.30 15.24
C THR A 621 -15.04 10.84 16.32
N VAL A 622 -15.61 9.65 16.13
CA VAL A 622 -16.42 8.94 17.14
C VAL A 622 -15.57 7.79 17.69
N SER A 623 -15.32 7.82 19.02
CA SER A 623 -14.61 6.75 19.73
C SER A 623 -15.55 5.60 20.05
N PRO A 624 -15.29 4.37 19.60
CA PRO A 624 -16.10 3.20 19.97
C PRO A 624 -16.14 2.98 21.49
N GLN A 625 -15.03 3.20 22.17
CA GLN A 625 -14.90 3.03 23.62
C GLN A 625 -15.87 3.98 24.36
N ASP A 626 -15.93 5.24 23.93
CA ASP A 626 -16.86 6.22 24.52
C ASP A 626 -18.31 5.85 24.30
N VAL A 627 -18.66 5.37 23.10
CA VAL A 627 -20.02 4.90 22.80
C VAL A 627 -20.38 3.69 23.65
N MET A 628 -19.50 2.69 23.73
CA MET A 628 -19.72 1.49 24.54
C MET A 628 -19.88 1.82 26.03
N ASN A 629 -19.12 2.78 26.53
CA ASN A 629 -19.17 3.20 27.94
C ASN A 629 -20.40 4.06 28.27
N LYS A 630 -20.97 4.75 27.29
CA LYS A 630 -22.15 5.61 27.47
C LYS A 630 -23.48 4.92 27.12
N LEU A 631 -23.52 4.28 25.95
CA LEU A 631 -24.72 3.73 25.34
C LEU A 631 -24.77 2.19 25.35
N GLY A 632 -23.62 1.55 25.42
CA GLY A 632 -23.44 0.11 25.26
C GLY A 632 -23.08 -0.32 23.85
N ALA A 633 -22.48 -1.51 23.75
CA ALA A 633 -22.05 -2.12 22.48
C ALA A 633 -23.25 -2.48 21.58
N ASP A 634 -24.38 -2.89 22.15
CA ASP A 634 -25.59 -3.24 21.39
C ASP A 634 -26.12 -2.06 20.57
N ILE A 635 -25.89 -0.83 20.99
CA ILE A 635 -26.29 0.35 20.21
C ILE A 635 -25.41 0.51 18.97
N LEU A 636 -24.10 0.30 19.09
CA LEU A 636 -23.20 0.25 17.93
C LEU A 636 -23.58 -0.90 16.98
N ARG A 637 -23.86 -2.07 17.53
CA ARG A 637 -24.24 -3.25 16.74
C ARG A 637 -25.57 -3.02 16.01
N LEU A 638 -26.54 -2.40 16.66
CA LEU A 638 -27.83 -2.07 16.05
C LEU A 638 -27.67 -1.00 14.95
N TRP A 639 -26.83 0.01 15.17
CA TRP A 639 -26.51 0.98 14.13
C TRP A 639 -25.93 0.29 12.90
N VAL A 640 -24.90 -0.55 13.06
CA VAL A 640 -24.28 -1.30 11.95
C VAL A 640 -25.30 -2.19 11.24
N ALA A 641 -26.12 -2.94 11.99
CA ALA A 641 -27.11 -3.85 11.43
C ALA A 641 -28.25 -3.13 10.68
N SER A 642 -28.53 -1.87 11.01
CA SER A 642 -29.60 -1.06 10.40
C SER A 642 -29.13 -0.12 9.29
N THR A 643 -27.82 -0.09 9.00
CA THR A 643 -27.23 0.78 7.99
C THR A 643 -26.82 -0.03 6.75
N ASP A 644 -27.03 0.51 5.57
CA ASP A 644 -26.50 -0.07 4.34
C ASP A 644 -24.97 0.07 4.34
N TYR A 645 -24.29 -1.06 4.48
CA TYR A 645 -22.83 -1.12 4.52
C TYR A 645 -22.16 -1.06 3.13
N THR A 646 -22.93 -1.18 2.04
CA THR A 646 -22.38 -1.20 0.68
C THR A 646 -21.87 0.17 0.20
N GLY A 647 -22.30 1.23 0.88
CA GLY A 647 -21.86 2.61 0.69
C GLY A 647 -21.19 3.18 1.95
N GLU A 648 -21.00 4.50 1.97
CA GLU A 648 -20.48 5.20 3.14
C GLU A 648 -21.46 5.13 4.31
N MET A 649 -20.95 4.84 5.49
CA MET A 649 -21.73 4.67 6.71
C MET A 649 -21.59 5.91 7.61
N ALA A 650 -22.61 6.76 7.64
CA ALA A 650 -22.61 7.94 8.49
C ALA A 650 -22.79 7.57 9.97
N VAL A 651 -22.02 8.22 10.85
CA VAL A 651 -22.14 8.09 12.31
C VAL A 651 -21.99 9.44 13.00
N SER A 652 -22.86 9.69 13.97
CA SER A 652 -22.83 10.87 14.84
C SER A 652 -23.57 10.57 16.13
N ASP A 653 -23.42 11.42 17.13
CA ASP A 653 -24.20 11.30 18.40
C ASP A 653 -25.70 11.26 18.16
N GLU A 654 -26.21 12.03 17.18
CA GLU A 654 -27.65 12.04 16.85
C GLU A 654 -28.06 10.69 16.22
N ILE A 655 -27.28 10.14 15.29
CA ILE A 655 -27.57 8.83 14.68
C ILE A 655 -27.57 7.73 15.74
N LEU A 656 -26.59 7.74 16.65
CA LEU A 656 -26.50 6.76 17.73
C LEU A 656 -27.64 6.91 18.75
N LYS A 657 -28.11 8.12 19.04
CA LYS A 657 -29.33 8.36 19.86
C LYS A 657 -30.56 7.76 19.20
N ARG A 658 -30.72 7.90 17.89
CA ARG A 658 -31.83 7.26 17.15
C ARG A 658 -31.77 5.73 17.21
N ALA A 659 -30.57 5.15 17.09
CA ALA A 659 -30.38 3.71 17.30
C ALA A 659 -30.75 3.28 18.74
N ALA A 660 -30.36 4.08 19.75
CA ALA A 660 -30.75 3.84 21.14
C ALA A 660 -32.27 3.93 21.37
N ASP A 661 -32.96 4.84 20.68
CA ASP A 661 -34.42 4.91 20.73
C ASP A 661 -35.09 3.71 20.08
N SER A 662 -34.56 3.22 18.98
CA SER A 662 -35.02 1.98 18.33
C SER A 662 -34.80 0.77 19.24
N TYR A 663 -33.63 0.66 19.87
CA TYR A 663 -33.36 -0.36 20.88
C TYR A 663 -34.36 -0.32 22.04
N ARG A 664 -34.68 0.88 22.56
CA ARG A 664 -35.64 1.04 23.63
C ARG A 664 -37.03 0.54 23.24
N ARG A 665 -37.48 0.78 22.00
CA ARG A 665 -38.78 0.29 21.51
C ARG A 665 -38.81 -1.24 21.42
N ILE A 666 -37.77 -1.84 20.84
CA ILE A 666 -37.60 -3.31 20.75
C ILE A 666 -37.67 -3.89 22.18
N ARG A 667 -36.91 -3.33 23.10
CA ARG A 667 -36.84 -3.78 24.48
C ARG A 667 -38.20 -3.66 25.21
N ASN A 668 -38.92 -2.54 25.03
CA ASN A 668 -40.21 -2.35 25.62
C ASN A 668 -41.25 -3.37 25.11
N THR A 669 -41.21 -3.68 23.82
CA THR A 669 -42.06 -4.73 23.22
C THR A 669 -41.72 -6.10 23.81
N ALA A 670 -40.44 -6.48 23.90
CA ALA A 670 -40.03 -7.72 24.53
C ALA A 670 -40.51 -7.83 25.98
N ARG A 671 -40.38 -6.73 26.75
CA ARG A 671 -40.88 -6.68 28.13
C ARG A 671 -42.38 -6.86 28.20
N PHE A 672 -43.13 -6.18 27.32
CA PHE A 672 -44.60 -6.31 27.28
C PHE A 672 -44.99 -7.79 27.03
N LEU A 673 -44.36 -8.45 26.06
CA LEU A 673 -44.65 -9.86 25.75
C LEU A 673 -44.30 -10.82 26.90
N LEU A 674 -43.26 -10.51 27.68
CA LEU A 674 -42.83 -11.35 28.81
C LEU A 674 -43.60 -11.08 30.10
N ALA A 675 -44.34 -9.99 30.19
CA ALA A 675 -45.12 -9.58 31.37
C ALA A 675 -46.62 -9.68 31.16
N ASN A 676 -47.08 -10.19 30.04
CA ASN A 676 -48.47 -10.45 29.71
C ASN A 676 -48.58 -11.85 29.07
#